data_3f1a9dc732ce734590631e04ffe6a540
#
_entry.id   3f1a9dc732ce734590631e04ffe6a540
#
_cell.length_a   1.000
_cell.length_b   1.000
_cell.length_c   1.000
_cell.angle_alpha   90.00
_cell.angle_beta   90.00
_cell.angle_gamma   90.00
#
_symmetry.space_group_name_H-M   'P 1'
#
loop_
_entity.id
_entity.type
_entity.pdbx_description
1 polymer ?
#
loop_
_entity_poly.entity_id
_entity_poly.type
_entity_poly.pdbx_seq_one_letter_code
_entity_poly.pdbx_strand_id
1 'polypeptide(L)'
;MKHKLLRYSSILAVIVFLVVFFGLAIKNTPGSIAIKATDFKAGRIIDDGVFYNPSTMTTAQIQAFMDKTLPSCDMWGTAKIGYGYYIKGKAVDPNTTRKEYARRMREEAGDKRYHAPPYVCINKYYENPQTHVSNFDTNGEVKAGMISAAQIIHDASVEYNVNPQVLLVMLKKESYAWGDDWPTKNEFNTVMGYACPDHAACDAKYYGFYNQVNMAAWQLNYYKEHIYSYNYRPYATNKIYYSPDYSCGTKSVYVENIATASLYIYTPYTPNDAALKNYPGTSTCGSYGNRNFFMYFSEWFGSTTIADEYKKIDEAFERLGGEEKFGAKVGGYKANKNTGIYWQQYENGYILGNNQYGYHESSGPIREVWQKFGFEGGKLGFPVDEIKTNANTGITYQQYQNGYIVGKDELGYFESTGDIREYWRNNGFESGKLGFPISNINTESKTKGEYQIYENGVVIGTQKTGYFIISKDYLDKWLKNPSEYGLPTEDEDNGKLTMETALFTKSGLEISGSIYKKWVALDLGNPIDSVKNNSRTGIYWQQYEKGYILGNNKYGYYESSGAIREVWHSFGFESGKLGFPIGDIKTNTKTGIIYQQYQNGYIVGKDELGYFESTGNIRNVWHSFGFESGKLGFPISNVKNNSKTGIYWQQYENGYIVGNGKYGYHESTGIIREVWRSFGFENGKLGFPISNVQTNSKTGMTYQQYQKGYIVGNDKYGYYESSGKLRDYWRKSGFESGKMGFPLGNIKTSGAYIYQKYQKGTLYYNTKTAKYSW
;
A
#
# COMPACT_ATOMS: atom_id res chain seq x y z
N MET A 1 -22.93 -18.30 10.47
CA MET A 1 -23.40 -16.93 10.74
C MET A 1 -22.29 -15.90 11.09
N LYS A 2 -20.99 -16.30 11.19
CA LYS A 2 -19.86 -15.38 11.51
C LYS A 2 -19.11 -14.77 10.31
N HIS A 3 -19.41 -15.18 9.08
CA HIS A 3 -18.73 -14.66 7.87
C HIS A 3 -19.49 -13.57 7.08
N LYS A 4 -20.68 -13.17 7.52
CA LYS A 4 -21.43 -12.08 6.85
C LYS A 4 -21.29 -10.72 7.55
N LEU A 5 -20.80 -10.67 8.79
CA LEU A 5 -20.61 -9.40 9.53
C LEU A 5 -19.29 -8.66 9.19
N LEU A 6 -18.29 -9.34 8.63
CA LEU A 6 -17.01 -8.69 8.27
C LEU A 6 -17.03 -7.94 6.91
N ARG A 7 -18.05 -8.16 6.07
CA ARG A 7 -18.16 -7.44 4.78
C ARG A 7 -18.90 -6.10 4.87
N TYR A 8 -19.68 -5.88 5.91
CA TYR A 8 -20.39 -4.60 6.10
C TYR A 8 -19.60 -3.55 6.89
N SER A 9 -18.64 -3.96 7.71
CA SER A 9 -17.77 -3.02 8.44
C SER A 9 -16.72 -2.37 7.53
N SER A 10 -16.29 -3.04 6.46
CA SER A 10 -15.31 -2.49 5.50
C SER A 10 -15.92 -1.46 4.54
N ILE A 11 -17.20 -1.60 4.21
CA ILE A 11 -17.92 -0.66 3.33
C ILE A 11 -18.32 0.59 4.11
N LEU A 12 -18.69 0.46 5.39
CA LEU A 12 -19.02 1.61 6.25
C LEU A 12 -17.78 2.46 6.58
N ALA A 13 -16.61 1.83 6.75
CA ALA A 13 -15.36 2.54 6.99
C ALA A 13 -14.88 3.34 5.76
N VAL A 14 -15.09 2.83 4.54
CA VAL A 14 -14.74 3.54 3.29
C VAL A 14 -15.69 4.70 3.03
N ILE A 15 -16.98 4.56 3.34
CA ILE A 15 -17.97 5.64 3.18
C ILE A 15 -17.74 6.73 4.23
N VAL A 16 -17.40 6.41 5.47
CA VAL A 16 -17.08 7.38 6.52
C VAL A 16 -15.76 8.09 6.22
N PHE A 17 -14.76 7.41 5.63
CA PHE A 17 -13.50 8.04 5.22
C PHE A 17 -13.67 8.99 4.03
N LEU A 18 -14.53 8.68 3.05
CA LEU A 18 -14.85 9.57 1.93
C LEU A 18 -15.67 10.79 2.37
N VAL A 19 -16.59 10.65 3.33
CA VAL A 19 -17.39 11.78 3.85
C VAL A 19 -16.55 12.69 4.75
N VAL A 20 -15.58 12.16 5.50
CA VAL A 20 -14.68 12.98 6.34
C VAL A 20 -13.62 13.71 5.51
N PHE A 21 -13.15 13.14 4.38
CA PHE A 21 -12.20 13.83 3.49
C PHE A 21 -12.87 14.92 2.63
N PHE A 22 -14.16 14.79 2.29
CA PHE A 22 -14.91 15.86 1.62
C PHE A 22 -15.40 16.95 2.57
N GLY A 23 -15.52 16.68 3.86
CA GLY A 23 -15.95 17.65 4.88
C GLY A 23 -14.83 18.55 5.43
N LEU A 24 -13.56 18.24 5.21
CA LEU A 24 -12.41 19.00 5.73
C LEU A 24 -11.72 19.91 4.70
N ALA A 25 -12.14 19.86 3.42
CA ALA A 25 -11.57 20.70 2.35
C ALA A 25 -12.28 22.05 2.15
N ILE A 26 -13.24 22.42 3.00
CA ILE A 26 -13.92 23.72 2.94
C ILE A 26 -13.72 24.50 4.26
N LYS A 27 -12.48 24.65 4.69
CA LYS A 27 -12.09 25.74 5.61
C LYS A 27 -10.64 26.09 5.35
N ASN A 28 -10.45 27.24 4.78
CA ASN A 28 -9.25 28.03 4.55
C ASN A 28 -8.86 28.21 3.08
N THR A 29 -9.70 28.94 2.34
CA THR A 29 -9.20 29.80 1.26
C THR A 29 -8.82 31.14 1.87
N PRO A 30 -7.56 31.58 1.75
CA PRO A 30 -7.19 32.93 2.15
C PRO A 30 -7.90 33.92 1.21
N GLY A 31 -8.75 34.79 1.77
CA GLY A 31 -9.11 36.07 1.21
C GLY A 31 -9.81 36.07 -0.16
N SER A 32 -10.99 35.44 -0.31
CA SER A 32 -11.90 35.83 -1.38
C SER A 32 -12.41 37.24 -1.03
N ILE A 33 -11.98 38.25 -1.77
CA ILE A 33 -12.59 39.59 -1.73
C ILE A 33 -14.07 39.39 -2.06
N ALA A 34 -14.97 39.65 -1.11
CA ALA A 34 -16.40 39.52 -1.34
C ALA A 34 -16.79 40.48 -2.45
N ILE A 35 -17.21 39.97 -3.61
CA ILE A 35 -17.65 40.75 -4.76
C ILE A 35 -18.92 41.55 -4.33
N LYS A 36 -18.92 42.83 -4.59
CA LYS A 36 -20.02 43.75 -4.26
C LYS A 36 -20.76 44.14 -5.54
N ALA A 37 -22.02 44.50 -5.40
CA ALA A 37 -22.81 45.00 -6.55
C ALA A 37 -22.16 46.28 -7.16
N THR A 38 -21.38 47.02 -6.40
CA THR A 38 -20.59 48.18 -6.88
C THR A 38 -19.42 47.80 -7.78
N ASP A 39 -19.03 46.51 -7.82
CA ASP A 39 -18.00 46.02 -8.74
C ASP A 39 -18.54 45.74 -10.15
N PHE A 40 -19.85 45.88 -10.34
CA PHE A 40 -20.52 45.74 -11.62
C PHE A 40 -19.97 46.71 -12.67
N LYS A 41 -19.49 46.18 -13.79
CA LYS A 41 -19.01 46.98 -14.93
C LYS A 41 -20.03 46.88 -16.06
N ALA A 42 -20.73 47.95 -16.35
CA ALA A 42 -21.78 48.02 -17.37
C ALA A 42 -21.27 47.56 -18.75
N GLY A 43 -20.01 47.87 -19.10
CA GLY A 43 -19.41 47.48 -20.39
C GLY A 43 -18.90 46.08 -20.46
N ARG A 44 -18.71 45.40 -19.30
CA ARG A 44 -18.14 44.08 -19.22
C ARG A 44 -18.80 43.30 -18.07
N ILE A 45 -20.04 42.88 -18.29
CA ILE A 45 -20.83 42.19 -17.25
C ILE A 45 -20.31 40.79 -17.04
N ILE A 46 -19.98 40.08 -18.14
CA ILE A 46 -19.42 38.76 -18.15
C ILE A 46 -18.59 38.57 -19.44
N ASP A 47 -17.50 37.83 -19.37
CA ASP A 47 -16.65 37.57 -20.53
C ASP A 47 -17.20 36.47 -21.43
N ASP A 48 -16.94 36.57 -22.74
CA ASP A 48 -17.34 35.57 -23.75
C ASP A 48 -16.88 34.17 -23.38
N GLY A 49 -15.65 33.99 -22.94
CA GLY A 49 -15.08 32.71 -22.55
C GLY A 49 -15.67 32.11 -21.26
N VAL A 50 -16.35 32.95 -20.44
CA VAL A 50 -17.14 32.46 -19.30
C VAL A 50 -18.54 32.11 -19.74
N PHE A 51 -19.16 32.98 -20.53
CA PHE A 51 -20.57 32.86 -20.92
C PHE A 51 -20.81 31.68 -21.88
N TYR A 52 -19.93 31.48 -22.86
CA TYR A 52 -20.03 30.46 -23.89
C TYR A 52 -19.13 29.25 -23.64
N ASN A 53 -19.04 28.76 -22.39
CA ASN A 53 -18.29 27.60 -22.01
C ASN A 53 -19.19 26.49 -21.46
N PRO A 54 -19.62 25.51 -22.27
CA PRO A 54 -20.53 24.45 -21.84
C PRO A 54 -19.89 23.43 -20.89
N SER A 55 -18.56 23.41 -20.77
CA SER A 55 -17.83 22.37 -20.02
C SER A 55 -17.65 22.69 -18.54
N THR A 56 -18.30 23.71 -17.97
CA THR A 56 -18.07 24.16 -16.60
C THR A 56 -18.68 23.27 -15.54
N MET A 57 -19.74 22.51 -15.85
CA MET A 57 -20.39 21.58 -14.93
C MET A 57 -20.91 20.35 -15.68
N THR A 58 -20.72 19.18 -15.08
CA THR A 58 -21.39 17.95 -15.51
C THR A 58 -22.83 17.89 -14.98
N THR A 59 -23.68 17.01 -15.53
CA THR A 59 -25.03 16.76 -15.02
C THR A 59 -25.05 16.47 -13.52
N ALA A 60 -24.12 15.65 -13.02
CA ALA A 60 -24.03 15.33 -11.60
C ALA A 60 -23.67 16.55 -10.74
N GLN A 61 -22.81 17.44 -11.25
CA GLN A 61 -22.46 18.69 -10.54
C GLN A 61 -23.63 19.69 -10.54
N ILE A 62 -24.38 19.76 -11.64
CA ILE A 62 -25.61 20.58 -11.69
C ILE A 62 -26.63 20.07 -10.68
N GLN A 63 -26.88 18.74 -10.64
CA GLN A 63 -27.81 18.14 -9.67
C GLN A 63 -27.37 18.41 -8.22
N ALA A 64 -26.09 18.19 -7.90
CA ALA A 64 -25.56 18.44 -6.57
C ALA A 64 -25.67 19.92 -6.17
N PHE A 65 -25.49 20.84 -7.12
CA PHE A 65 -25.66 22.27 -6.89
C PHE A 65 -27.12 22.61 -6.59
N MET A 66 -28.08 22.08 -7.34
CA MET A 66 -29.51 22.26 -7.09
C MET A 66 -29.94 21.67 -5.73
N ASP A 67 -29.48 20.46 -5.40
CA ASP A 67 -29.78 19.85 -4.10
C ASP A 67 -29.21 20.63 -2.91
N LYS A 68 -28.05 21.28 -3.09
CA LYS A 68 -27.44 22.14 -2.07
C LYS A 68 -28.22 23.45 -1.90
N THR A 69 -28.74 24.03 -2.98
CA THR A 69 -29.44 25.32 -2.95
C THR A 69 -30.91 25.19 -2.58
N LEU A 70 -31.49 23.99 -2.75
CA LEU A 70 -32.86 23.63 -2.35
C LEU A 70 -32.85 22.32 -1.54
N PRO A 71 -32.52 22.36 -0.26
CA PRO A 71 -32.35 21.15 0.56
C PRO A 71 -33.69 20.48 0.97
N SER A 72 -34.81 21.19 0.89
CA SER A 72 -36.15 20.69 1.22
C SER A 72 -37.11 20.85 0.06
N CYS A 73 -38.08 19.93 -0.05
CA CYS A 73 -39.14 19.96 -1.03
C CYS A 73 -40.42 19.34 -0.43
N ASP A 74 -41.47 20.13 -0.26
CA ASP A 74 -42.75 19.64 0.26
C ASP A 74 -43.65 19.13 -0.88
N MET A 75 -43.18 18.07 -1.53
CA MET A 75 -43.83 17.48 -2.71
C MET A 75 -45.33 17.12 -2.46
N TRP A 76 -45.69 16.82 -1.24
CA TRP A 76 -47.06 16.40 -0.89
C TRP A 76 -47.87 17.47 -0.16
N GLY A 77 -47.34 18.67 0.00
CA GLY A 77 -48.00 19.78 0.65
C GLY A 77 -48.44 19.52 2.08
N THR A 78 -47.58 18.80 2.82
CA THR A 78 -47.84 18.41 4.20
C THR A 78 -47.42 19.48 5.21
N ALA A 79 -46.52 20.36 4.84
CA ALA A 79 -46.09 21.46 5.68
C ALA A 79 -47.27 22.46 5.89
N LYS A 80 -47.22 23.19 6.98
CA LYS A 80 -48.18 24.24 7.32
C LYS A 80 -47.84 25.53 6.58
N ILE A 81 -48.89 26.31 6.17
CA ILE A 81 -48.67 27.56 5.44
C ILE A 81 -48.06 28.69 6.33
N GLY A 82 -48.28 28.65 7.63
CA GLY A 82 -47.88 29.76 8.50
C GLY A 82 -48.79 30.96 8.37
N TYR A 83 -48.31 32.10 8.87
CA TYR A 83 -49.07 33.37 8.80
C TYR A 83 -48.91 34.09 7.44
N GLY A 84 -49.86 34.96 7.09
CA GLY A 84 -49.77 35.81 5.92
C GLY A 84 -50.50 35.26 4.68
N TYR A 85 -51.21 34.14 4.77
CA TYR A 85 -52.01 33.59 3.68
C TYR A 85 -53.47 33.96 3.81
N TYR A 86 -54.09 34.28 2.66
CA TYR A 86 -55.46 34.77 2.57
C TYR A 86 -56.24 34.04 1.47
N ILE A 87 -57.55 33.86 1.68
CA ILE A 87 -58.50 33.40 0.65
C ILE A 87 -59.64 34.45 0.59
N LYS A 88 -59.86 35.05 -0.58
CA LYS A 88 -60.86 36.14 -0.77
C LYS A 88 -60.77 37.22 0.34
N GLY A 89 -59.54 37.64 0.66
CA GLY A 89 -59.27 38.69 1.66
C GLY A 89 -59.39 38.26 3.13
N LYS A 90 -59.76 37.01 3.43
CA LYS A 90 -59.83 36.43 4.78
C LYS A 90 -58.57 35.68 5.12
N ALA A 91 -57.97 35.95 6.27
CA ALA A 91 -56.83 35.22 6.76
C ALA A 91 -57.16 33.74 6.96
N VAL A 92 -56.22 32.86 6.58
CA VAL A 92 -56.33 31.42 6.76
C VAL A 92 -55.56 30.98 8.00
N ASP A 93 -56.08 29.98 8.71
CA ASP A 93 -55.42 29.39 9.85
C ASP A 93 -53.98 29.00 9.49
N PRO A 94 -52.94 29.51 10.17
CA PRO A 94 -51.55 29.22 9.90
C PRO A 94 -51.21 27.72 10.03
N ASN A 95 -52.05 26.94 10.71
CA ASN A 95 -51.90 25.49 10.84
C ASN A 95 -52.50 24.69 9.65
N THR A 96 -53.12 25.35 8.68
CA THR A 96 -53.63 24.74 7.45
C THR A 96 -52.43 24.15 6.68
N THR A 97 -52.59 22.92 6.14
CA THR A 97 -51.56 22.34 5.30
C THR A 97 -51.51 23.00 3.94
N ARG A 98 -50.36 23.02 3.28
CA ARG A 98 -50.18 23.59 1.93
C ARG A 98 -51.12 22.97 0.92
N LYS A 99 -51.32 21.64 0.93
CA LYS A 99 -52.28 20.96 0.04
C LYS A 99 -53.72 21.39 0.30
N GLU A 100 -54.10 21.60 1.52
CA GLU A 100 -55.43 22.05 1.87
C GLU A 100 -55.63 23.51 1.48
N TYR A 101 -54.64 24.36 1.68
CA TYR A 101 -54.66 25.73 1.19
C TYR A 101 -54.80 25.79 -0.35
N ALA A 102 -54.02 24.98 -1.06
CA ALA A 102 -54.09 24.90 -2.54
C ALA A 102 -55.44 24.38 -3.00
N ARG A 103 -56.06 23.41 -2.29
CA ARG A 103 -57.42 22.95 -2.57
C ARG A 103 -58.45 24.11 -2.44
N ARG A 104 -58.37 24.81 -1.33
CA ARG A 104 -59.27 25.94 -1.07
C ARG A 104 -59.06 27.10 -2.03
N MET A 105 -57.85 27.42 -2.45
CA MET A 105 -57.57 28.41 -3.49
C MET A 105 -58.22 28.04 -4.81
N ARG A 106 -58.20 26.75 -5.22
CA ARG A 106 -58.91 26.29 -6.41
C ARG A 106 -60.42 26.38 -6.28
N GLU A 107 -60.94 25.83 -5.20
CA GLU A 107 -62.39 25.62 -5.03
C GLU A 107 -63.13 26.87 -4.59
N GLU A 108 -62.57 27.60 -3.62
CA GLU A 108 -63.23 28.81 -3.08
C GLU A 108 -62.82 30.07 -3.84
N ALA A 109 -61.52 30.26 -4.16
CA ALA A 109 -61.05 31.46 -4.84
C ALA A 109 -61.14 31.39 -6.37
N GLY A 110 -61.24 30.19 -6.92
CA GLY A 110 -61.22 29.98 -8.39
C GLY A 110 -59.84 30.11 -9.02
N ASP A 111 -58.77 30.07 -8.20
CA ASP A 111 -57.40 30.26 -8.68
C ASP A 111 -56.82 28.96 -9.28
N LYS A 112 -56.82 28.89 -10.61
CA LYS A 112 -56.37 27.72 -11.40
C LYS A 112 -54.87 27.50 -11.38
N ARG A 113 -54.06 28.40 -10.81
CA ARG A 113 -52.62 28.20 -10.63
C ARG A 113 -52.34 27.09 -9.64
N TYR A 114 -53.17 26.96 -8.60
CA TYR A 114 -53.04 25.92 -7.60
C TYR A 114 -53.61 24.58 -8.12
N HIS A 115 -52.89 23.49 -7.85
CA HIS A 115 -53.29 22.12 -8.24
C HIS A 115 -53.21 21.15 -7.04
N ALA A 116 -53.66 19.94 -7.22
CA ALA A 116 -53.44 18.88 -6.23
C ALA A 116 -51.95 18.43 -6.25
N PRO A 117 -51.41 17.89 -5.15
CA PRO A 117 -50.06 17.32 -5.19
C PRO A 117 -49.91 16.32 -6.34
N PRO A 118 -48.67 16.10 -6.82
CA PRO A 118 -47.40 16.50 -6.27
C PRO A 118 -47.00 17.94 -6.60
N TYR A 119 -46.23 18.58 -5.71
CA TYR A 119 -45.55 19.86 -5.91
C TYR A 119 -44.08 19.59 -6.14
N VAL A 120 -43.67 19.49 -7.38
CA VAL A 120 -42.34 18.99 -7.73
C VAL A 120 -41.34 20.13 -7.79
N CYS A 121 -40.39 20.19 -6.85
CA CYS A 121 -39.35 21.19 -6.85
C CYS A 121 -38.32 20.95 -7.97
N ILE A 122 -37.61 22.00 -8.39
CA ILE A 122 -36.72 21.96 -9.56
C ILE A 122 -35.62 20.88 -9.45
N ASN A 123 -35.10 20.61 -8.27
CA ASN A 123 -34.10 19.56 -8.04
C ASN A 123 -34.66 18.14 -8.01
N LYS A 124 -35.99 17.97 -8.06
CA LYS A 124 -36.70 16.68 -8.15
C LYS A 124 -37.53 16.58 -9.44
N TYR A 125 -37.38 17.55 -10.36
CA TYR A 125 -38.12 17.63 -11.58
C TYR A 125 -37.55 16.71 -12.67
N TYR A 126 -38.46 16.01 -13.34
CA TYR A 126 -38.18 15.16 -14.49
C TYR A 126 -39.22 15.40 -15.58
N GLU A 127 -38.80 15.41 -16.83
CA GLU A 127 -39.67 15.61 -18.01
C GLU A 127 -39.23 14.72 -19.17
N ASN A 128 -40.17 14.22 -19.95
CA ASN A 128 -39.86 13.53 -21.20
C ASN A 128 -39.69 14.57 -22.31
N PRO A 129 -38.52 14.70 -22.96
CA PRO A 129 -38.25 15.72 -23.97
C PRO A 129 -39.17 15.66 -25.23
N GLN A 130 -39.73 14.50 -25.52
CA GLN A 130 -40.56 14.28 -26.73
C GLN A 130 -42.04 14.50 -26.49
N THR A 131 -42.53 14.15 -25.32
CA THR A 131 -43.96 14.22 -24.98
C THR A 131 -44.30 15.37 -24.07
N HIS A 132 -43.30 16.04 -23.47
CA HIS A 132 -43.42 17.09 -22.46
C HIS A 132 -44.24 16.70 -21.21
N VAL A 133 -44.39 15.38 -21.00
CA VAL A 133 -44.98 14.85 -19.77
C VAL A 133 -43.94 14.90 -18.66
N SER A 134 -44.29 15.57 -17.58
CA SER A 134 -43.41 15.71 -16.40
C SER A 134 -43.87 14.81 -15.24
N ASN A 135 -43.05 14.71 -14.20
CA ASN A 135 -43.44 13.99 -13.00
C ASN A 135 -44.52 14.73 -12.17
N PHE A 136 -44.89 15.96 -12.48
CA PHE A 136 -46.19 16.53 -12.05
C PHE A 136 -47.37 15.72 -12.60
N ASP A 137 -47.27 15.27 -13.84
CA ASP A 137 -48.36 14.57 -14.55
C ASP A 137 -48.43 13.08 -14.21
N THR A 138 -47.40 12.53 -13.64
CA THR A 138 -47.29 11.11 -13.28
C THR A 138 -47.35 10.87 -11.77
N ASN A 139 -47.99 11.76 -11.04
CA ASN A 139 -48.14 11.69 -9.59
C ASN A 139 -46.78 11.54 -8.82
N GLY A 140 -45.76 12.26 -9.28
CA GLY A 140 -44.42 12.27 -8.71
C GLY A 140 -43.51 11.13 -9.17
N GLU A 141 -44.02 10.19 -9.96
CA GLU A 141 -43.23 9.06 -10.47
C GLU A 141 -42.39 9.46 -11.69
N VAL A 142 -41.13 9.02 -11.70
CA VAL A 142 -40.26 9.15 -12.86
C VAL A 142 -40.51 7.96 -13.79
N LYS A 143 -40.98 8.23 -14.99
CA LYS A 143 -41.29 7.22 -16.03
C LYS A 143 -40.12 7.07 -17.00
N ALA A 144 -40.09 5.95 -17.71
CA ALA A 144 -39.09 5.71 -18.75
C ALA A 144 -39.09 6.84 -19.80
N GLY A 145 -37.90 7.28 -20.20
CA GLY A 145 -37.68 8.38 -21.14
C GLY A 145 -37.72 9.78 -20.52
N MET A 146 -38.04 9.92 -19.24
CA MET A 146 -37.88 11.20 -18.54
C MET A 146 -36.43 11.45 -18.14
N ILE A 147 -35.98 12.67 -18.30
CA ILE A 147 -34.65 13.14 -17.87
C ILE A 147 -34.81 14.23 -16.80
N SER A 148 -33.81 14.35 -15.91
CA SER A 148 -33.85 15.32 -14.82
C SER A 148 -33.67 16.76 -15.31
N ALA A 149 -34.12 17.73 -14.51
CA ALA A 149 -33.84 19.15 -14.77
C ALA A 149 -32.33 19.42 -14.95
N ALA A 150 -31.46 18.74 -14.18
CA ALA A 150 -30.01 18.84 -14.32
C ALA A 150 -29.52 18.35 -15.69
N GLN A 151 -30.10 17.24 -16.21
CA GLN A 151 -29.76 16.73 -17.52
C GLN A 151 -30.26 17.68 -18.62
N ILE A 152 -31.48 18.23 -18.49
CA ILE A 152 -32.03 19.21 -19.44
C ILE A 152 -31.12 20.45 -19.54
N ILE A 153 -30.67 20.98 -18.39
CA ILE A 153 -29.79 22.16 -18.36
C ILE A 153 -28.44 21.82 -19.00
N HIS A 154 -27.89 20.66 -18.70
CA HIS A 154 -26.61 20.20 -19.26
C HIS A 154 -26.68 20.03 -20.77
N ASP A 155 -27.71 19.35 -21.27
CA ASP A 155 -27.87 19.06 -22.69
C ASP A 155 -28.10 20.35 -23.50
N ALA A 156 -28.95 21.25 -23.01
CA ALA A 156 -29.16 22.57 -23.64
C ALA A 156 -27.84 23.39 -23.62
N SER A 157 -27.06 23.30 -22.56
CA SER A 157 -25.75 23.96 -22.44
C SER A 157 -24.78 23.48 -23.53
N VAL A 158 -24.68 22.16 -23.72
CA VAL A 158 -23.78 21.55 -24.71
C VAL A 158 -24.28 21.83 -26.13
N GLU A 159 -25.58 21.65 -26.41
CA GLU A 159 -26.17 21.84 -27.72
C GLU A 159 -26.00 23.28 -28.25
N TYR A 160 -26.23 24.28 -27.38
CA TYR A 160 -26.16 25.69 -27.77
C TYR A 160 -24.88 26.41 -27.33
N ASN A 161 -23.87 25.67 -26.88
CA ASN A 161 -22.60 26.25 -26.45
C ASN A 161 -22.71 27.42 -25.44
N VAL A 162 -23.59 27.25 -24.44
CA VAL A 162 -23.82 28.22 -23.36
C VAL A 162 -23.39 27.59 -22.03
N ASN A 163 -22.74 28.35 -21.17
CA ASN A 163 -22.30 27.86 -19.85
C ASN A 163 -23.52 27.43 -18.99
N PRO A 164 -23.59 26.21 -18.46
CA PRO A 164 -24.66 25.77 -17.57
C PRO A 164 -24.83 26.65 -16.34
N GLN A 165 -23.75 27.27 -15.83
CA GLN A 165 -23.81 28.24 -14.75
C GLN A 165 -24.59 29.49 -15.13
N VAL A 166 -24.50 29.92 -16.39
CA VAL A 166 -25.31 31.02 -16.93
C VAL A 166 -26.77 30.63 -16.93
N LEU A 167 -27.14 29.44 -17.42
CA LEU A 167 -28.51 28.97 -17.41
C LEU A 167 -29.09 28.86 -15.99
N LEU A 168 -28.32 28.38 -15.03
CA LEU A 168 -28.73 28.32 -13.62
C LEU A 168 -28.99 29.73 -13.03
N VAL A 169 -28.13 30.70 -13.35
CA VAL A 169 -28.30 32.09 -12.92
C VAL A 169 -29.53 32.74 -13.58
N MET A 170 -29.77 32.46 -14.87
CA MET A 170 -30.95 32.94 -15.56
C MET A 170 -32.23 32.34 -14.94
N LEU A 171 -32.25 31.02 -14.64
CA LEU A 171 -33.37 30.40 -13.93
C LEU A 171 -33.66 31.10 -12.58
N LYS A 172 -32.61 31.38 -11.78
CA LYS A 172 -32.76 32.13 -10.53
C LYS A 172 -33.26 33.56 -10.71
N LYS A 173 -32.84 34.21 -11.79
CA LYS A 173 -33.17 35.61 -12.06
C LYS A 173 -34.60 35.74 -12.56
N GLU A 174 -35.07 34.78 -13.43
CA GLU A 174 -36.37 34.90 -14.13
C GLU A 174 -37.52 34.22 -13.39
N SER A 175 -37.25 33.28 -12.46
CA SER A 175 -38.29 32.43 -11.89
C SER A 175 -38.26 32.37 -10.37
N TYR A 176 -39.47 32.38 -9.79
CA TYR A 176 -39.71 32.01 -8.39
C TYR A 176 -39.50 30.52 -8.12
N ALA A 177 -39.60 29.65 -9.16
CA ALA A 177 -39.42 28.21 -9.02
C ALA A 177 -38.04 27.84 -8.47
N TRP A 178 -37.03 28.71 -8.66
CA TRP A 178 -35.74 28.55 -8.01
C TRP A 178 -35.82 28.90 -6.53
N GLY A 179 -35.71 27.92 -5.67
CA GLY A 179 -35.76 28.10 -4.22
C GLY A 179 -37.18 27.96 -3.64
N ASP A 180 -38.21 27.70 -4.45
CA ASP A 180 -39.52 27.34 -3.96
C ASP A 180 -39.56 25.84 -3.57
N ASP A 181 -39.87 25.57 -2.31
CA ASP A 181 -40.01 24.22 -1.74
C ASP A 181 -41.43 23.65 -1.89
N TRP A 182 -42.35 24.42 -2.54
CA TRP A 182 -43.73 24.08 -2.76
C TRP A 182 -44.28 24.68 -4.06
N PRO A 183 -43.58 24.49 -5.23
CA PRO A 183 -43.90 25.17 -6.46
C PRO A 183 -45.16 24.58 -7.14
N THR A 184 -45.83 25.42 -7.93
CA THR A 184 -46.92 24.99 -8.79
C THR A 184 -46.40 24.58 -10.17
N LYS A 185 -47.10 23.66 -10.85
CA LYS A 185 -46.77 23.27 -12.24
C LYS A 185 -46.74 24.50 -13.18
N ASN A 186 -47.59 25.51 -12.94
CA ASN A 186 -47.64 26.71 -13.76
C ASN A 186 -46.34 27.52 -13.77
N GLU A 187 -45.57 27.48 -12.68
CA GLU A 187 -44.29 28.16 -12.59
C GLU A 187 -43.22 27.59 -13.53
N PHE A 188 -43.33 26.29 -13.88
CA PHE A 188 -42.45 25.64 -14.85
C PHE A 188 -42.77 25.94 -16.29
N ASN A 189 -44.01 26.43 -16.59
CA ASN A 189 -44.42 26.74 -17.97
C ASN A 189 -43.66 27.92 -18.57
N THR A 190 -43.17 28.87 -17.73
CA THR A 190 -42.54 30.10 -18.20
C THR A 190 -41.26 30.40 -17.41
N VAL A 191 -40.56 29.34 -16.93
CA VAL A 191 -39.47 29.40 -15.96
C VAL A 191 -38.26 30.23 -16.41
N MET A 192 -38.04 30.37 -17.72
CA MET A 192 -36.95 31.21 -18.29
C MET A 192 -37.48 32.52 -18.90
N GLY A 193 -38.79 32.75 -18.91
CA GLY A 193 -39.39 33.91 -19.54
C GLY A 193 -39.31 33.92 -21.07
N TYR A 194 -38.93 32.80 -21.70
CA TYR A 194 -38.86 32.73 -23.17
C TYR A 194 -40.23 32.84 -23.77
N ALA A 195 -40.34 33.65 -24.84
CA ALA A 195 -41.61 33.95 -25.55
C ALA A 195 -42.71 34.52 -24.65
N CYS A 196 -42.34 35.32 -23.64
CA CYS A 196 -43.21 36.04 -22.71
C CYS A 196 -43.02 37.55 -22.88
N PRO A 197 -43.66 38.22 -23.82
CA PRO A 197 -43.51 39.67 -23.99
C PRO A 197 -44.19 40.46 -22.89
N ASP A 198 -43.62 41.65 -22.53
CA ASP A 198 -44.05 42.47 -21.39
C ASP A 198 -45.52 42.87 -21.36
N HIS A 199 -46.21 42.92 -22.50
CA HIS A 199 -47.58 43.41 -22.60
C HIS A 199 -48.57 42.42 -23.27
N ALA A 200 -48.17 41.15 -23.40
CA ALA A 200 -49.00 40.09 -23.98
C ALA A 200 -48.85 38.78 -23.22
N ALA A 201 -49.77 37.84 -23.45
CA ALA A 201 -49.64 36.50 -22.88
C ALA A 201 -48.40 35.76 -23.46
N CYS A 202 -47.76 34.94 -22.67
CA CYS A 202 -46.68 34.07 -23.14
C CYS A 202 -47.21 33.08 -24.19
N ASP A 203 -46.39 32.77 -25.18
CA ASP A 203 -46.77 31.80 -26.23
C ASP A 203 -46.74 30.38 -25.65
N ALA A 204 -47.93 29.76 -25.55
CA ALA A 204 -48.11 28.42 -24.98
C ALA A 204 -47.37 27.31 -25.73
N LYS A 205 -46.93 27.54 -26.96
CA LYS A 205 -46.08 26.61 -27.73
C LYS A 205 -44.74 26.31 -27.01
N TYR A 206 -44.26 27.26 -26.22
CA TYR A 206 -42.99 27.16 -25.53
C TYR A 206 -43.13 26.89 -24.02
N TYR A 207 -44.30 26.47 -23.57
CA TYR A 207 -44.53 26.08 -22.18
C TYR A 207 -43.81 24.80 -21.83
N GLY A 208 -43.46 24.65 -20.56
CA GLY A 208 -42.76 23.51 -19.96
C GLY A 208 -41.26 23.74 -19.76
N PHE A 209 -40.72 23.09 -18.77
CA PHE A 209 -39.31 23.32 -18.34
C PHE A 209 -38.32 23.02 -19.46
N TYR A 210 -38.50 21.88 -20.17
CA TYR A 210 -37.64 21.51 -21.29
C TYR A 210 -37.60 22.59 -22.35
N ASN A 211 -38.77 23.00 -22.84
CA ASN A 211 -38.87 24.03 -23.88
C ASN A 211 -38.26 25.36 -23.44
N GLN A 212 -38.56 25.80 -22.23
CA GLN A 212 -38.08 27.07 -21.71
C GLN A 212 -36.54 27.11 -21.60
N VAL A 213 -35.89 26.05 -21.06
CA VAL A 213 -34.43 25.99 -20.91
C VAL A 213 -33.75 25.88 -22.28
N ASN A 214 -34.23 24.99 -23.16
CA ASN A 214 -33.63 24.82 -24.48
C ASN A 214 -33.76 26.10 -25.32
N MET A 215 -34.94 26.70 -25.35
CA MET A 215 -35.17 27.90 -26.17
C MET A 215 -34.43 29.13 -25.60
N ALA A 216 -34.26 29.24 -24.29
CA ALA A 216 -33.44 30.29 -23.70
C ALA A 216 -31.95 30.09 -24.05
N ALA A 217 -31.43 28.88 -24.00
CA ALA A 217 -30.07 28.57 -24.41
C ALA A 217 -29.86 28.83 -25.91
N TRP A 218 -30.78 28.36 -26.75
CA TRP A 218 -30.82 28.67 -28.18
C TRP A 218 -30.80 30.18 -28.43
N GLN A 219 -31.64 30.94 -27.77
CA GLN A 219 -31.73 32.38 -27.93
C GLN A 219 -30.42 33.11 -27.59
N LEU A 220 -29.74 32.69 -26.49
CA LEU A 220 -28.45 33.27 -26.10
C LEU A 220 -27.37 33.00 -27.14
N ASN A 221 -27.36 31.79 -27.74
CA ASN A 221 -26.43 31.48 -28.83
C ASN A 221 -26.85 32.21 -30.13
N TYR A 222 -28.14 32.29 -30.42
CA TYR A 222 -28.65 33.06 -31.57
C TYR A 222 -28.26 34.54 -31.50
N TYR A 223 -28.28 35.17 -30.32
CA TYR A 223 -27.79 36.53 -30.13
C TYR A 223 -26.32 36.64 -30.51
N LYS A 224 -25.48 35.69 -30.11
CA LYS A 224 -24.08 35.67 -30.46
C LYS A 224 -23.86 35.61 -31.98
N GLU A 225 -24.53 34.70 -32.66
CA GLU A 225 -24.41 34.48 -34.11
C GLU A 225 -24.93 35.65 -34.92
N HIS A 226 -25.97 36.37 -34.42
CA HIS A 226 -26.64 37.45 -35.13
C HIS A 226 -26.45 38.79 -34.40
N ILE A 227 -25.36 38.98 -33.63
CA ILE A 227 -25.18 40.09 -32.72
C ILE A 227 -25.30 41.46 -33.39
N TYR A 228 -24.89 41.58 -34.67
CA TYR A 228 -24.96 42.83 -35.43
C TYR A 228 -26.35 43.11 -36.03
N SER A 229 -27.31 42.21 -35.87
CA SER A 229 -28.72 42.43 -36.23
C SER A 229 -29.55 43.11 -35.15
N TYR A 230 -28.95 43.29 -33.95
CA TYR A 230 -29.60 43.87 -32.78
C TYR A 230 -29.13 45.29 -32.49
N ASN A 231 -29.90 46.03 -31.65
CA ASN A 231 -29.60 47.42 -31.29
C ASN A 231 -28.36 47.59 -30.41
N TYR A 232 -28.13 46.64 -29.48
CA TYR A 232 -26.97 46.68 -28.62
C TYR A 232 -25.79 45.92 -29.27
N ARG A 233 -24.68 46.62 -29.46
CA ARG A 233 -23.55 46.12 -30.22
C ARG A 233 -22.32 45.98 -29.37
N PRO A 234 -21.61 44.88 -29.50
CA PRO A 234 -20.29 44.77 -28.88
C PRO A 234 -19.26 45.69 -29.56
N TYR A 235 -18.22 45.98 -28.88
CA TYR A 235 -17.10 46.84 -29.32
C TYR A 235 -17.51 48.24 -29.75
N ALA A 236 -18.63 48.73 -29.18
CA ALA A 236 -19.23 50.04 -29.52
C ALA A 236 -19.86 50.70 -28.28
N THR A 237 -19.96 52.01 -28.35
CA THR A 237 -20.71 52.80 -27.33
C THR A 237 -22.21 52.71 -27.61
N ASN A 238 -22.96 52.22 -26.64
CA ASN A 238 -24.41 52.09 -26.68
C ASN A 238 -25.07 53.01 -25.64
N LYS A 239 -26.25 53.55 -26.00
CA LYS A 239 -27.12 54.24 -25.03
C LYS A 239 -28.06 53.21 -24.41
N ILE A 240 -27.88 52.86 -23.15
CA ILE A 240 -28.64 51.85 -22.43
C ILE A 240 -29.52 52.52 -21.39
N TYR A 241 -30.83 52.21 -21.38
CA TYR A 241 -31.80 52.77 -20.45
C TYR A 241 -31.57 52.24 -19.03
N TYR A 242 -31.90 53.11 -18.03
CA TYR A 242 -31.83 52.71 -16.61
C TYR A 242 -33.09 51.96 -16.16
N SER A 243 -34.21 52.09 -16.84
CA SER A 243 -35.51 51.59 -16.44
C SER A 243 -36.44 51.47 -17.65
N PRO A 244 -37.50 50.62 -17.61
CA PRO A 244 -38.60 50.65 -18.55
C PRO A 244 -39.28 52.03 -18.66
N ASP A 245 -39.20 52.80 -17.59
CA ASP A 245 -39.61 54.23 -17.63
C ASP A 245 -38.52 55.05 -18.29
N TYR A 246 -38.71 55.45 -19.51
CA TYR A 246 -37.78 56.25 -20.32
C TYR A 246 -37.45 57.63 -19.74
N SER A 247 -38.28 58.14 -18.84
CA SER A 247 -37.99 59.40 -18.12
C SER A 247 -36.77 59.29 -17.19
N CYS A 248 -36.41 58.08 -16.83
CA CYS A 248 -35.21 57.77 -16.02
C CYS A 248 -33.89 57.99 -16.76
N GLY A 249 -33.93 58.18 -18.09
CA GLY A 249 -32.75 58.45 -18.90
C GLY A 249 -31.91 57.21 -19.26
N THR A 250 -30.74 57.49 -19.84
CA THR A 250 -29.81 56.48 -20.35
C THR A 250 -28.41 56.68 -19.84
N LYS A 251 -27.59 55.63 -19.88
CA LYS A 251 -26.14 55.64 -19.70
C LYS A 251 -25.45 55.32 -21.01
N SER A 252 -24.40 56.07 -21.37
CA SER A 252 -23.52 55.73 -22.47
C SER A 252 -22.53 54.68 -21.97
N VAL A 253 -22.53 53.52 -22.56
CA VAL A 253 -21.72 52.35 -22.16
C VAL A 253 -20.96 51.84 -23.38
N TYR A 254 -19.65 51.80 -23.31
CA TYR A 254 -18.87 51.00 -24.29
C TYR A 254 -18.96 49.52 -23.90
N VAL A 255 -19.57 48.72 -24.75
CA VAL A 255 -19.75 47.28 -24.53
C VAL A 255 -18.54 46.56 -25.09
N GLU A 256 -17.81 45.88 -24.19
CA GLU A 256 -16.47 45.34 -24.47
C GLU A 256 -16.49 43.98 -25.16
N ASN A 257 -17.61 43.23 -25.11
CA ASN A 257 -17.68 41.84 -25.64
C ASN A 257 -19.11 41.43 -26.06
N ILE A 258 -19.20 40.28 -26.74
CA ILE A 258 -20.45 39.74 -27.28
C ILE A 258 -21.39 39.28 -26.14
N ALA A 259 -20.89 38.63 -25.11
CA ALA A 259 -21.69 38.13 -23.99
C ALA A 259 -22.43 39.28 -23.25
N THR A 260 -21.74 40.39 -23.00
CA THR A 260 -22.36 41.59 -22.40
C THR A 260 -23.39 42.23 -23.33
N ALA A 261 -23.15 42.28 -24.65
CA ALA A 261 -24.15 42.72 -25.62
C ALA A 261 -25.38 41.80 -25.61
N SER A 262 -25.16 40.46 -25.60
CA SER A 262 -26.25 39.48 -25.53
C SER A 262 -27.10 39.63 -24.25
N LEU A 263 -26.49 39.94 -23.11
CA LEU A 263 -27.20 40.22 -21.88
C LEU A 263 -28.05 41.51 -21.99
N TYR A 264 -27.58 42.55 -22.69
CA TYR A 264 -28.37 43.77 -22.94
C TYR A 264 -29.46 43.54 -24.00
N ILE A 265 -29.29 42.65 -24.93
CA ILE A 265 -30.39 42.27 -25.84
C ILE A 265 -31.45 41.50 -25.07
N TYR A 266 -31.09 40.62 -24.15
CA TYR A 266 -32.01 39.88 -23.30
C TYR A 266 -32.69 40.77 -22.24
N THR A 267 -31.89 41.62 -21.53
CA THR A 267 -32.40 42.56 -20.50
C THR A 267 -31.89 43.96 -20.83
N PRO A 268 -32.68 44.80 -21.50
CA PRO A 268 -32.22 46.06 -22.17
C PRO A 268 -31.96 47.23 -21.23
N TYR A 269 -31.61 46.98 -19.98
CA TYR A 269 -31.41 47.97 -18.95
C TYR A 269 -30.11 47.81 -18.19
N THR A 270 -29.50 48.97 -17.78
CA THR A 270 -28.32 49.00 -16.88
C THR A 270 -28.70 49.54 -15.49
N PRO A 271 -28.19 48.96 -14.41
CA PRO A 271 -28.45 49.50 -13.08
C PRO A 271 -27.88 50.92 -12.94
N ASN A 272 -28.58 51.82 -12.22
CA ASN A 272 -28.04 53.10 -11.79
C ASN A 272 -27.21 52.91 -10.49
N ASP A 273 -26.48 53.97 -10.08
CA ASP A 273 -25.62 53.92 -8.90
C ASP A 273 -26.38 53.61 -7.61
N ALA A 274 -27.64 54.09 -7.50
CA ALA A 274 -28.49 53.82 -6.33
C ALA A 274 -28.87 52.34 -6.25
N ALA A 275 -29.19 51.70 -7.40
CA ALA A 275 -29.45 50.26 -7.48
C ALA A 275 -28.23 49.42 -7.13
N LEU A 276 -27.02 49.85 -7.54
CA LEU A 276 -25.76 49.16 -7.21
C LEU A 276 -25.42 49.25 -5.72
N LYS A 277 -25.66 50.40 -5.09
CA LYS A 277 -25.41 50.63 -3.65
C LYS A 277 -26.41 49.93 -2.74
N ASN A 278 -27.64 49.70 -3.21
CA ASN A 278 -28.75 49.16 -2.43
C ASN A 278 -29.05 47.69 -2.70
N TYR A 279 -28.03 46.88 -3.07
CA TYR A 279 -28.25 45.45 -3.27
C TYR A 279 -28.49 44.75 -1.91
N PRO A 280 -29.49 43.83 -1.80
CA PRO A 280 -30.42 43.34 -2.85
C PRO A 280 -31.67 44.21 -3.02
N GLY A 281 -31.78 45.33 -2.34
CA GLY A 281 -32.96 46.23 -2.37
C GLY A 281 -33.19 46.90 -3.73
N THR A 282 -34.21 47.75 -3.75
CA THR A 282 -34.66 48.47 -4.96
C THR A 282 -34.33 49.98 -4.84
N SER A 283 -34.34 50.69 -5.95
CA SER A 283 -34.19 52.14 -6.03
C SER A 283 -35.09 52.73 -7.10
N THR A 284 -35.44 54.01 -6.97
CA THR A 284 -36.13 54.75 -8.00
C THR A 284 -35.30 54.77 -9.29
N CYS A 285 -35.93 54.59 -10.44
CA CYS A 285 -35.26 54.52 -11.72
C CYS A 285 -34.18 53.42 -11.81
N GLY A 286 -34.27 52.38 -10.98
CA GLY A 286 -33.31 51.26 -10.97
C GLY A 286 -33.79 50.07 -11.73
N SER A 287 -32.92 49.45 -12.53
CA SER A 287 -33.13 48.14 -13.13
C SER A 287 -32.21 47.11 -12.43
N TYR A 288 -32.71 45.91 -12.23
CA TYR A 288 -32.05 44.90 -11.40
C TYR A 288 -31.61 43.70 -12.17
N GLY A 289 -32.09 43.46 -13.39
CA GLY A 289 -31.85 42.22 -14.14
C GLY A 289 -30.40 41.90 -14.36
N ASN A 290 -29.63 42.81 -14.96
CA ASN A 290 -28.18 42.60 -15.19
C ASN A 290 -27.35 42.73 -13.90
N ARG A 291 -27.77 43.56 -12.92
CA ARG A 291 -27.16 43.58 -11.58
C ARG A 291 -27.31 42.25 -10.87
N ASN A 292 -28.51 41.69 -10.86
CA ASN A 292 -28.79 40.43 -10.19
C ASN A 292 -28.11 39.27 -10.92
N PHE A 293 -28.05 39.27 -12.26
CA PHE A 293 -27.25 38.30 -13.01
C PHE A 293 -25.78 38.32 -12.55
N PHE A 294 -25.15 39.49 -12.53
CA PHE A 294 -23.78 39.67 -12.07
C PHE A 294 -23.59 39.16 -10.64
N MET A 295 -24.46 39.53 -9.72
CA MET A 295 -24.35 39.13 -8.32
C MET A 295 -24.58 37.66 -8.11
N TYR A 296 -25.66 37.06 -8.68
CA TYR A 296 -25.95 35.63 -8.52
C TYR A 296 -24.84 34.77 -9.13
N PHE A 297 -24.32 35.17 -10.29
CA PHE A 297 -23.19 34.47 -10.88
C PHE A 297 -21.95 34.54 -9.97
N SER A 298 -21.65 35.74 -9.49
CA SER A 298 -20.47 35.96 -8.64
C SER A 298 -20.58 35.27 -7.28
N GLU A 299 -21.74 35.25 -6.66
CA GLU A 299 -22.00 34.57 -5.38
C GLU A 299 -21.92 33.06 -5.51
N TRP A 300 -22.39 32.51 -6.64
CA TRP A 300 -22.46 31.07 -6.84
C TRP A 300 -21.21 30.48 -7.45
N PHE A 301 -20.61 31.15 -8.40
CA PHE A 301 -19.58 30.59 -9.27
C PHE A 301 -18.29 31.43 -9.34
N GLY A 302 -18.23 32.56 -8.66
CA GLY A 302 -17.07 33.47 -8.65
C GLY A 302 -17.12 34.49 -9.79
N SER A 303 -15.94 35.03 -10.16
CA SER A 303 -15.83 36.16 -11.09
C SER A 303 -16.53 35.89 -12.43
N THR A 304 -17.30 36.88 -12.92
CA THR A 304 -17.89 36.91 -14.25
C THR A 304 -16.89 37.27 -15.34
N THR A 305 -15.76 37.84 -14.96
CA THR A 305 -14.71 38.26 -15.90
C THR A 305 -13.47 37.39 -15.71
N ILE A 306 -12.96 36.91 -16.80
CA ILE A 306 -11.64 36.34 -16.85
C ILE A 306 -10.69 37.52 -17.01
N ALA A 307 -10.10 37.86 -15.89
CA ALA A 307 -9.20 38.99 -15.79
C ALA A 307 -8.03 38.91 -16.77
N ASP A 308 -7.09 39.80 -16.68
CA ASP A 308 -5.85 40.01 -17.45
C ASP A 308 -5.02 38.78 -17.87
N GLU A 309 -5.43 37.58 -17.46
CA GLU A 309 -4.78 36.30 -17.82
C GLU A 309 -4.78 36.03 -19.32
N TYR A 310 -5.82 36.45 -20.06
CA TYR A 310 -5.82 36.25 -21.52
C TYR A 310 -4.88 37.20 -22.24
N LYS A 311 -4.75 38.45 -21.75
CA LYS A 311 -3.69 39.34 -22.27
C LYS A 311 -2.32 38.74 -22.09
N LYS A 312 -2.06 38.10 -20.95
CA LYS A 312 -0.78 37.44 -20.68
C LYS A 312 -0.55 36.21 -21.57
N ILE A 313 -1.62 35.49 -21.95
CA ILE A 313 -1.53 34.43 -22.95
C ILE A 313 -1.12 35.02 -24.31
N ASP A 314 -1.72 36.14 -24.71
CA ASP A 314 -1.37 36.81 -25.96
C ASP A 314 0.04 37.38 -25.90
N GLU A 315 0.46 37.99 -24.82
CA GLU A 315 1.82 38.43 -24.59
C GLU A 315 2.84 37.26 -24.66
N ALA A 316 2.48 36.11 -24.07
CA ALA A 316 3.30 34.89 -24.15
C ALA A 316 3.34 34.32 -25.58
N PHE A 317 2.22 34.38 -26.32
CA PHE A 317 2.16 33.96 -27.71
C PHE A 317 3.15 34.76 -28.57
N GLU A 318 3.09 36.07 -28.49
CA GLU A 318 4.02 36.94 -29.23
C GLU A 318 5.49 36.71 -28.84
N ARG A 319 5.74 36.63 -27.51
CA ARG A 319 7.09 36.37 -26.98
C ARG A 319 7.70 35.05 -27.44
N LEU A 320 6.85 34.02 -27.62
CA LEU A 320 7.28 32.66 -27.94
C LEU A 320 7.36 32.37 -29.45
N GLY A 321 7.08 33.35 -30.31
CA GLY A 321 7.22 33.22 -31.76
C GLY A 321 5.93 33.36 -32.56
N GLY A 322 4.80 33.70 -31.89
CA GLY A 322 3.56 34.06 -32.51
C GLY A 322 2.99 33.04 -33.52
N GLU A 323 2.34 33.54 -34.55
CA GLU A 323 1.67 32.72 -35.54
C GLU A 323 2.67 31.87 -36.40
N GLU A 324 3.91 32.33 -36.55
CA GLU A 324 4.95 31.58 -37.25
C GLU A 324 5.25 30.23 -36.58
N LYS A 325 5.27 30.22 -35.23
CA LYS A 325 5.54 28.99 -34.45
C LYS A 325 4.28 28.18 -34.18
N PHE A 326 3.22 28.84 -33.74
CA PHE A 326 2.05 28.16 -33.19
C PHE A 326 0.91 27.99 -34.21
N GLY A 327 0.90 28.68 -35.32
CA GLY A 327 -0.22 28.73 -36.25
C GLY A 327 -1.38 29.55 -35.68
N ALA A 328 -2.53 29.50 -36.37
CA ALA A 328 -3.71 30.26 -36.02
C ALA A 328 -4.36 29.76 -34.70
N LYS A 329 -5.12 30.66 -34.04
CA LYS A 329 -5.94 30.31 -32.86
C LYS A 329 -7.02 29.29 -33.22
N VAL A 330 -7.14 28.24 -32.42
CA VAL A 330 -8.18 27.22 -32.54
C VAL A 330 -9.16 27.37 -31.39
N GLY A 331 -10.37 27.84 -31.72
CA GLY A 331 -11.41 28.12 -30.70
C GLY A 331 -11.09 29.34 -29.82
N GLY A 332 -11.82 29.52 -28.75
CA GLY A 332 -11.64 30.60 -27.79
C GLY A 332 -10.77 30.20 -26.59
N TYR A 333 -10.42 31.19 -25.80
CA TYR A 333 -9.76 31.00 -24.53
C TYR A 333 -10.57 30.12 -23.58
N LYS A 334 -9.87 29.32 -22.79
CA LYS A 334 -10.48 28.39 -21.83
C LYS A 334 -9.80 28.52 -20.46
N ALA A 335 -10.51 28.12 -19.42
CA ALA A 335 -10.01 28.08 -18.06
C ALA A 335 -10.56 26.88 -17.29
N ASN A 336 -9.74 26.30 -16.43
CA ASN A 336 -10.17 25.34 -15.44
C ASN A 336 -10.20 26.02 -14.07
N LYS A 337 -11.40 26.27 -13.54
CA LYS A 337 -11.57 26.97 -12.25
C LYS A 337 -11.06 26.18 -11.05
N ASN A 338 -11.03 24.85 -11.14
CA ASN A 338 -10.56 23.99 -10.05
C ASN A 338 -9.05 24.10 -9.86
N THR A 339 -8.30 24.23 -10.95
CA THR A 339 -6.85 24.31 -10.94
C THR A 339 -6.32 25.73 -11.15
N GLY A 340 -7.16 26.64 -11.62
CA GLY A 340 -6.79 28.01 -11.93
C GLY A 340 -5.92 28.17 -13.18
N ILE A 341 -5.88 27.16 -14.04
CA ILE A 341 -5.17 27.25 -15.31
C ILE A 341 -6.01 27.96 -16.36
N TYR A 342 -5.38 28.79 -17.17
CA TYR A 342 -5.93 29.46 -18.34
C TYR A 342 -5.16 29.02 -19.56
N TRP A 343 -5.82 28.81 -20.73
CA TRP A 343 -5.14 28.41 -21.95
C TRP A 343 -5.85 28.87 -23.21
N GLN A 344 -5.06 28.98 -24.27
CA GLN A 344 -5.50 29.10 -25.65
C GLN A 344 -4.86 28.00 -26.47
N GLN A 345 -5.66 27.34 -27.30
CA GLN A 345 -5.20 26.38 -28.28
C GLN A 345 -4.84 27.07 -29.59
N TYR A 346 -3.79 26.60 -30.20
CA TYR A 346 -3.34 26.98 -31.54
C TYR A 346 -3.18 25.72 -32.39
N GLU A 347 -2.98 25.86 -33.70
CA GLU A 347 -2.80 24.71 -34.60
C GLU A 347 -1.65 23.79 -34.19
N ASN A 348 -0.53 24.36 -33.75
CA ASN A 348 0.69 23.62 -33.39
C ASN A 348 0.95 23.50 -31.87
N GLY A 349 -0.06 23.75 -31.04
CA GLY A 349 0.11 23.59 -29.58
C GLY A 349 -0.79 24.49 -28.76
N TYR A 350 -0.35 24.76 -27.54
CA TYR A 350 -1.08 25.53 -26.55
C TYR A 350 -0.17 26.54 -25.87
N ILE A 351 -0.73 27.66 -25.47
CA ILE A 351 -0.14 28.51 -24.44
C ILE A 351 -1.05 28.47 -23.24
N LEU A 352 -0.49 28.20 -22.08
CA LEU A 352 -1.25 27.93 -20.86
C LEU A 352 -0.46 28.29 -19.62
N GLY A 353 -1.19 28.55 -18.55
CA GLY A 353 -0.59 28.88 -17.26
C GLY A 353 -1.51 29.69 -16.36
N ASN A 354 -0.92 30.38 -15.42
CA ASN A 354 -1.60 31.34 -14.55
C ASN A 354 -0.61 32.39 -14.00
N ASN A 355 -1.11 33.33 -13.21
CA ASN A 355 -0.30 34.42 -12.66
C ASN A 355 0.80 33.98 -11.68
N GLN A 356 0.66 32.78 -11.09
CA GLN A 356 1.62 32.27 -10.12
C GLN A 356 2.80 31.59 -10.82
N TYR A 357 2.54 30.84 -11.89
CA TYR A 357 3.54 29.98 -12.54
C TYR A 357 3.99 30.50 -13.90
N GLY A 358 3.38 31.60 -14.39
CA GLY A 358 3.62 32.14 -15.71
C GLY A 358 2.77 31.47 -16.79
N TYR A 359 3.00 31.89 -18.04
CA TYR A 359 2.30 31.39 -19.23
C TYR A 359 3.34 30.82 -20.20
N HIS A 360 3.22 29.51 -20.44
CA HIS A 360 4.23 28.72 -21.15
C HIS A 360 3.60 27.95 -22.31
N GLU A 361 4.43 27.56 -23.25
CA GLU A 361 4.02 26.65 -24.30
C GLU A 361 3.79 25.24 -23.79
N SER A 362 2.91 24.51 -24.46
CA SER A 362 2.69 23.08 -24.26
C SER A 362 2.36 22.46 -25.60
N SER A 363 3.26 21.68 -26.18
CA SER A 363 3.13 21.15 -27.52
C SER A 363 3.86 19.82 -27.68
N GLY A 364 3.59 19.12 -28.78
CA GLY A 364 4.29 17.91 -29.20
C GLY A 364 4.32 16.77 -28.17
N PRO A 365 5.31 15.89 -28.27
CA PRO A 365 5.43 14.70 -27.42
C PRO A 365 5.52 15.01 -25.92
N ILE A 366 6.11 16.14 -25.54
CA ILE A 366 6.18 16.58 -24.13
C ILE A 366 4.76 16.79 -23.57
N ARG A 367 3.87 17.43 -24.33
CA ARG A 367 2.49 17.60 -23.94
C ARG A 367 1.75 16.27 -23.80
N GLU A 368 1.99 15.31 -24.70
CA GLU A 368 1.37 13.97 -24.62
C GLU A 368 1.76 13.24 -23.35
N VAL A 369 3.01 13.34 -22.92
CA VAL A 369 3.45 12.78 -21.63
C VAL A 369 2.78 13.49 -20.47
N TRP A 370 2.73 14.83 -20.48
CA TRP A 370 2.04 15.60 -19.44
C TRP A 370 0.55 15.26 -19.35
N GLN A 371 -0.10 15.04 -20.49
CA GLN A 371 -1.51 14.57 -20.54
C GLN A 371 -1.68 13.23 -19.87
N LYS A 372 -0.80 12.25 -20.12
CA LYS A 372 -0.82 10.92 -19.48
C LYS A 372 -0.67 11.01 -17.96
N PHE A 373 0.00 12.05 -17.47
CA PHE A 373 0.13 12.31 -16.04
C PHE A 373 -0.97 13.20 -15.45
N GLY A 374 -2.02 13.54 -16.22
CA GLY A 374 -3.19 14.27 -15.72
C GLY A 374 -3.07 15.77 -15.74
N PHE A 375 -2.21 16.32 -16.62
CA PHE A 375 -1.99 17.75 -16.78
C PHE A 375 -1.61 18.44 -15.45
N GLU A 376 -2.06 19.68 -15.24
CA GLU A 376 -1.77 20.49 -14.05
C GLU A 376 -2.33 19.89 -12.75
N GLY A 377 -3.36 19.06 -12.83
CA GLY A 377 -3.93 18.33 -11.70
C GLY A 377 -3.19 17.04 -11.34
N GLY A 378 -2.24 16.61 -12.17
CA GLY A 378 -1.46 15.40 -11.98
C GLY A 378 -0.14 15.62 -11.24
N LYS A 379 0.70 14.58 -11.20
CA LYS A 379 1.91 14.59 -10.38
C LYS A 379 2.94 15.65 -10.75
N LEU A 380 3.00 16.07 -12.02
CA LEU A 380 3.96 17.07 -12.48
C LEU A 380 3.56 18.51 -12.16
N GLY A 381 2.25 18.78 -12.02
CA GLY A 381 1.74 20.12 -11.82
C GLY A 381 1.83 20.99 -13.07
N PHE A 382 1.91 22.29 -12.89
CA PHE A 382 2.00 23.28 -13.97
C PHE A 382 3.37 23.28 -14.66
N PRO A 383 3.46 23.52 -16.00
CA PRO A 383 4.72 23.92 -16.61
C PRO A 383 5.15 25.27 -16.02
N VAL A 384 6.44 25.41 -15.75
CA VAL A 384 7.04 26.60 -15.14
C VAL A 384 8.17 27.18 -15.98
N ASP A 385 8.43 26.59 -17.15
CA ASP A 385 9.42 27.06 -18.10
C ASP A 385 9.00 26.62 -19.53
N GLU A 386 9.71 27.15 -20.53
CA GLU A 386 9.49 26.82 -21.94
C GLU A 386 10.09 25.45 -22.29
N ILE A 387 9.70 24.91 -23.43
CA ILE A 387 10.36 23.74 -24.03
C ILE A 387 11.75 24.17 -24.53
N LYS A 388 12.79 23.47 -24.10
CA LYS A 388 14.18 23.74 -24.41
C LYS A 388 14.87 22.51 -24.98
N THR A 389 15.84 22.74 -25.88
CA THR A 389 16.68 21.68 -26.41
C THR A 389 18.15 21.99 -26.11
N ASN A 390 18.84 21.05 -25.51
CA ASN A 390 20.28 21.11 -25.30
C ASN A 390 20.97 20.84 -26.64
N ALA A 391 21.62 21.86 -27.19
CA ALA A 391 22.26 21.79 -28.52
C ALA A 391 23.38 20.73 -28.60
N ASN A 392 24.02 20.39 -27.48
CA ASN A 392 25.14 19.44 -27.46
C ASN A 392 24.67 17.97 -27.47
N THR A 393 23.56 17.68 -26.81
CA THR A 393 23.05 16.30 -26.60
C THR A 393 21.80 16.02 -27.42
N GLY A 394 21.12 17.06 -27.90
CA GLY A 394 19.84 16.96 -28.59
C GLY A 394 18.65 16.64 -27.68
N ILE A 395 18.85 16.60 -26.34
CA ILE A 395 17.75 16.38 -25.40
C ILE A 395 16.81 17.58 -25.42
N THR A 396 15.52 17.31 -25.52
CA THR A 396 14.45 18.31 -25.40
C THR A 396 13.75 18.09 -24.03
N TYR A 397 13.50 19.16 -23.32
CA TYR A 397 12.94 19.10 -21.99
C TYR A 397 12.06 20.30 -21.68
N GLN A 398 11.13 20.10 -20.77
CA GLN A 398 10.34 21.17 -20.14
C GLN A 398 10.27 20.98 -18.64
N GLN A 399 10.39 22.06 -17.90
CA GLN A 399 10.27 22.07 -16.45
C GLN A 399 8.82 22.25 -16.01
N TYR A 400 8.44 21.49 -15.01
CA TYR A 400 7.16 21.56 -14.32
C TYR A 400 7.39 21.83 -12.84
N GLN A 401 6.31 22.10 -12.06
CA GLN A 401 6.41 22.35 -10.62
C GLN A 401 7.16 21.24 -9.87
N ASN A 402 6.87 19.99 -10.21
CA ASN A 402 7.35 18.82 -9.47
C ASN A 402 8.37 17.99 -10.27
N GLY A 403 9.00 18.56 -11.28
CA GLY A 403 10.01 17.83 -12.06
C GLY A 403 10.10 18.30 -13.52
N TYR A 404 10.44 17.36 -14.38
CA TYR A 404 10.67 17.61 -15.80
C TYR A 404 10.06 16.50 -16.65
N ILE A 405 9.74 16.83 -17.88
CA ILE A 405 9.64 15.85 -18.97
C ILE A 405 10.87 16.07 -19.84
N VAL A 406 11.56 14.99 -20.16
CA VAL A 406 12.79 15.01 -20.93
C VAL A 406 12.75 13.92 -21.98
N GLY A 407 13.38 14.14 -23.13
CA GLY A 407 13.43 13.10 -24.15
C GLY A 407 14.07 13.55 -25.46
N LYS A 408 13.93 12.69 -26.43
CA LYS A 408 14.43 12.82 -27.77
C LYS A 408 13.57 11.99 -28.72
N ASP A 409 13.34 12.45 -29.94
CA ASP A 409 12.38 11.79 -30.84
C ASP A 409 12.69 10.30 -31.09
N GLU A 410 13.97 9.94 -31.19
CA GLU A 410 14.36 8.56 -31.42
C GLU A 410 14.21 7.64 -30.19
N LEU A 411 14.24 8.20 -28.97
CA LEU A 411 14.23 7.46 -27.73
C LEU A 411 12.87 7.54 -26.98
N GLY A 412 12.05 8.57 -27.33
CA GLY A 412 10.82 8.90 -26.65
C GLY A 412 11.00 9.95 -25.54
N TYR A 413 9.89 10.30 -24.90
CA TYR A 413 9.82 11.34 -23.87
C TYR A 413 9.29 10.77 -22.56
N PHE A 414 9.98 11.10 -21.47
CA PHE A 414 9.72 10.50 -20.17
C PHE A 414 9.79 11.54 -19.06
N GLU A 415 9.12 11.24 -17.96
CA GLU A 415 9.27 12.05 -16.76
C GLU A 415 10.68 11.94 -16.15
N SER A 416 11.09 13.00 -15.50
CA SER A 416 12.32 13.04 -14.70
C SER A 416 12.03 13.84 -13.43
N THR A 417 11.78 13.15 -12.34
CA THR A 417 11.26 13.73 -11.10
C THR A 417 11.92 13.14 -9.86
N GLY A 418 11.76 13.82 -8.71
CA GLY A 418 12.15 13.31 -7.39
C GLY A 418 13.62 12.92 -7.26
N ASP A 419 13.86 12.01 -6.33
CA ASP A 419 15.21 11.59 -5.95
C ASP A 419 15.94 10.83 -7.08
N ILE A 420 15.20 10.13 -7.96
CA ILE A 420 15.77 9.47 -9.14
C ILE A 420 16.39 10.50 -10.10
N ARG A 421 15.70 11.65 -10.30
CA ARG A 421 16.27 12.74 -11.09
C ARG A 421 17.53 13.32 -10.46
N GLU A 422 17.50 13.54 -9.13
CA GLU A 422 18.65 14.06 -8.40
C GLU A 422 19.85 13.11 -8.51
N TYR A 423 19.58 11.81 -8.42
CA TYR A 423 20.60 10.79 -8.61
C TYR A 423 21.18 10.83 -10.05
N TRP A 424 20.31 10.93 -11.08
CA TRP A 424 20.73 11.07 -12.47
C TRP A 424 21.54 12.36 -12.69
N ARG A 425 21.11 13.48 -12.11
CA ARG A 425 21.85 14.76 -12.13
C ARG A 425 23.27 14.60 -11.58
N ASN A 426 23.39 13.99 -10.42
CA ASN A 426 24.67 13.79 -9.75
C ASN A 426 25.59 12.82 -10.51
N ASN A 427 25.04 12.03 -11.43
CA ASN A 427 25.76 11.15 -12.33
C ASN A 427 25.94 11.74 -13.75
N GLY A 428 25.76 13.06 -13.93
CA GLY A 428 26.09 13.79 -15.15
C GLY A 428 25.00 13.84 -16.20
N PHE A 429 23.73 13.58 -15.81
CA PHE A 429 22.59 13.57 -16.72
C PHE A 429 22.82 12.66 -17.94
N GLU A 430 22.31 13.06 -19.10
CA GLU A 430 22.44 12.33 -20.37
C GLU A 430 23.88 12.19 -20.87
N SER A 431 24.80 13.05 -20.41
CA SER A 431 26.23 12.96 -20.74
C SER A 431 27.01 12.05 -19.80
N GLY A 432 26.37 11.58 -18.71
CA GLY A 432 26.98 10.70 -17.72
C GLY A 432 26.87 9.21 -18.08
N LYS A 433 27.25 8.37 -17.11
CA LYS A 433 27.30 6.90 -17.32
C LYS A 433 25.96 6.24 -17.64
N LEU A 434 24.84 6.85 -17.27
CA LEU A 434 23.49 6.31 -17.50
C LEU A 434 22.94 6.58 -18.90
N GLY A 435 23.33 7.70 -19.55
CA GLY A 435 22.71 8.15 -20.79
C GLY A 435 21.31 8.71 -20.58
N PHE A 436 20.47 8.62 -21.61
CA PHE A 436 19.09 9.12 -21.59
C PHE A 436 18.14 8.19 -20.85
N PRO A 437 17.08 8.73 -20.16
CA PRO A 437 15.99 7.90 -19.70
C PRO A 437 15.20 7.32 -20.88
N ILE A 438 14.83 6.06 -20.79
CA ILE A 438 14.04 5.32 -21.78
C ILE A 438 12.77 4.68 -21.19
N SER A 439 12.41 5.06 -19.99
CA SER A 439 11.14 4.74 -19.34
C SER A 439 10.69 5.85 -18.41
N ASN A 440 9.42 5.87 -18.08
CA ASN A 440 8.94 6.62 -16.91
C ASN A 440 9.41 5.95 -15.61
N ILE A 441 9.27 6.66 -14.50
CA ILE A 441 9.50 6.08 -13.16
C ILE A 441 8.39 5.09 -12.88
N ASN A 442 8.79 3.89 -12.48
CA ASN A 442 7.90 2.80 -12.09
C ASN A 442 8.08 2.50 -10.61
N THR A 443 7.03 2.06 -9.95
CA THR A 443 7.06 1.67 -8.54
C THR A 443 6.66 0.21 -8.40
N GLU A 444 7.52 -0.61 -7.78
CA GLU A 444 7.18 -1.99 -7.49
C GLU A 444 6.29 -2.06 -6.24
N SER A 445 5.20 -2.84 -6.32
CA SER A 445 4.09 -2.77 -5.37
C SER A 445 4.42 -3.28 -3.96
N LYS A 446 5.33 -4.25 -3.82
CA LYS A 446 5.67 -4.93 -2.56
C LYS A 446 6.77 -4.20 -1.79
N THR A 447 7.88 -3.93 -2.45
CA THR A 447 9.04 -3.24 -1.86
C THR A 447 8.87 -1.72 -1.84
N LYS A 448 7.93 -1.19 -2.67
CA LYS A 448 7.80 0.24 -2.96
C LYS A 448 9.05 0.84 -3.61
N GLY A 449 9.94 0.00 -4.10
CA GLY A 449 11.12 0.44 -4.85
C GLY A 449 10.70 1.16 -6.13
N GLU A 450 11.18 2.37 -6.28
CA GLU A 450 11.02 3.16 -7.52
C GLU A 450 12.21 2.88 -8.42
N TYR A 451 11.94 2.76 -9.73
CA TYR A 451 13.01 2.58 -10.69
C TYR A 451 12.72 3.29 -12.00
N GLN A 452 13.78 3.72 -12.67
CA GLN A 452 13.74 4.28 -14.01
C GLN A 452 14.85 3.67 -14.87
N ILE A 453 14.50 3.29 -16.09
CA ILE A 453 15.43 2.67 -17.04
C ILE A 453 16.05 3.74 -17.90
N TYR A 454 17.36 3.66 -18.07
CA TYR A 454 18.19 4.52 -18.91
C TYR A 454 18.85 3.70 -20.02
N GLU A 455 19.49 4.34 -20.97
CA GLU A 455 20.21 3.63 -22.07
C GLU A 455 21.21 2.61 -21.52
N ASN A 456 22.01 2.98 -20.51
CA ASN A 456 23.13 2.20 -20.02
C ASN A 456 22.93 1.60 -18.63
N GLY A 457 21.71 1.60 -18.08
CA GLY A 457 21.45 1.05 -16.75
C GLY A 457 20.07 1.38 -16.23
N VAL A 458 19.91 1.18 -14.93
CA VAL A 458 18.68 1.44 -14.19
C VAL A 458 19.02 2.13 -12.89
N VAL A 459 18.34 3.19 -12.55
CA VAL A 459 18.36 3.76 -11.20
C VAL A 459 17.20 3.16 -10.42
N ILE A 460 17.49 2.59 -9.27
CA ILE A 460 16.49 1.92 -8.43
C ILE A 460 16.73 2.20 -6.94
N GLY A 461 15.66 2.36 -6.17
CA GLY A 461 15.74 2.57 -4.73
C GLY A 461 14.48 3.15 -4.11
N THR A 462 14.61 3.69 -2.93
CA THR A 462 13.61 4.49 -2.22
C THR A 462 14.30 5.65 -1.51
N GLN A 463 13.54 6.65 -1.09
CA GLN A 463 14.07 7.74 -0.26
C GLN A 463 14.73 7.23 1.03
N LYS A 464 14.25 6.11 1.59
CA LYS A 464 14.78 5.52 2.81
C LYS A 464 16.09 4.76 2.59
N THR A 465 16.19 3.98 1.52
CA THR A 465 17.34 3.11 1.24
C THR A 465 18.45 3.81 0.45
N GLY A 466 18.13 4.94 -0.18
CA GLY A 466 18.93 5.55 -1.23
C GLY A 466 18.61 4.97 -2.60
N TYR A 467 19.24 5.52 -3.62
CA TYR A 467 19.10 5.11 -5.02
C TYR A 467 20.47 4.64 -5.54
N PHE A 468 20.44 3.59 -6.36
CA PHE A 468 21.62 2.91 -6.85
C PHE A 468 21.50 2.57 -8.34
N ILE A 469 22.62 2.41 -9.00
CA ILE A 469 22.68 1.98 -10.40
C ILE A 469 22.85 0.48 -10.46
N ILE A 470 21.98 -0.16 -11.25
CA ILE A 470 22.06 -1.57 -11.59
C ILE A 470 21.96 -1.76 -13.11
N SER A 471 22.38 -2.90 -13.63
CA SER A 471 22.15 -3.28 -15.01
C SER A 471 20.69 -3.70 -15.26
N LYS A 472 20.27 -3.69 -16.52
CA LYS A 472 18.92 -4.15 -16.93
C LYS A 472 18.72 -5.63 -16.62
N ASP A 473 19.77 -6.44 -16.73
CA ASP A 473 19.72 -7.87 -16.40
C ASP A 473 19.38 -8.12 -14.92
N TYR A 474 19.91 -7.29 -14.03
CA TYR A 474 19.56 -7.38 -12.61
C TYR A 474 18.17 -6.82 -12.28
N LEU A 475 17.69 -5.81 -13.02
CA LEU A 475 16.31 -5.36 -12.92
C LEU A 475 15.34 -6.50 -13.26
N ASP A 476 15.59 -7.23 -14.34
CA ASP A 476 14.75 -8.35 -14.77
C ASP A 476 14.73 -9.50 -13.77
N LYS A 477 15.86 -9.75 -13.10
CA LYS A 477 15.94 -10.72 -12.00
C LYS A 477 15.16 -10.23 -10.78
N TRP A 478 15.38 -8.99 -10.38
CA TRP A 478 14.72 -8.38 -9.22
C TRP A 478 13.21 -8.35 -9.37
N LEU A 479 12.68 -7.99 -10.53
CA LEU A 479 11.24 -7.93 -10.79
C LEU A 479 10.54 -9.29 -10.66
N LYS A 480 11.27 -10.40 -10.76
CA LYS A 480 10.71 -11.76 -10.54
C LYS A 480 10.45 -12.02 -9.05
N ASN A 481 11.34 -11.57 -8.17
CA ASN A 481 11.28 -11.84 -6.73
C ASN A 481 11.68 -10.61 -5.87
N PRO A 482 11.03 -9.45 -6.01
CA PRO A 482 11.47 -8.22 -5.35
C PRO A 482 11.45 -8.31 -3.82
N SER A 483 10.48 -9.02 -3.25
CA SER A 483 10.40 -9.22 -1.79
C SER A 483 11.47 -10.16 -1.23
N GLU A 484 12.01 -11.03 -2.05
CA GLU A 484 13.09 -11.96 -1.64
C GLU A 484 14.43 -11.26 -1.61
N TYR A 485 14.68 -10.40 -2.61
CA TYR A 485 15.96 -9.73 -2.76
C TYR A 485 16.06 -8.42 -1.96
N GLY A 486 14.92 -7.74 -1.72
CA GLY A 486 14.92 -6.40 -1.18
C GLY A 486 15.39 -5.37 -2.22
N LEU A 487 15.92 -4.24 -1.77
CA LEU A 487 16.46 -3.19 -2.62
C LEU A 487 18.00 -3.25 -2.67
N PRO A 488 18.66 -2.70 -3.71
CA PRO A 488 20.11 -2.55 -3.71
C PRO A 488 20.58 -1.71 -2.53
N THR A 489 21.77 -2.00 -2.04
CA THR A 489 22.44 -1.27 -0.95
C THR A 489 23.67 -0.51 -1.42
N GLU A 490 24.09 -0.74 -2.65
CA GLU A 490 25.19 -0.07 -3.34
C GLU A 490 25.01 -0.14 -4.86
N ASP A 491 25.76 0.66 -5.60
CA ASP A 491 25.83 0.56 -7.07
C ASP A 491 26.40 -0.80 -7.48
N GLU A 492 25.91 -1.34 -8.59
CA GLU A 492 26.53 -2.51 -9.19
C GLU A 492 27.98 -2.21 -9.58
N ASP A 493 28.90 -3.03 -9.07
CA ASP A 493 30.31 -2.94 -9.40
C ASP A 493 30.80 -4.20 -10.13
N ASN A 494 31.22 -4.04 -11.38
CA ASN A 494 31.78 -5.14 -12.20
C ASN A 494 30.94 -6.42 -12.20
N GLY A 495 29.61 -6.32 -12.22
CA GLY A 495 28.68 -7.45 -12.19
C GLY A 495 28.49 -8.08 -10.80
N LYS A 496 28.96 -7.43 -9.75
CA LYS A 496 28.59 -7.74 -8.35
C LYS A 496 27.52 -6.73 -7.89
N LEU A 497 26.44 -7.21 -7.32
CA LEU A 497 25.37 -6.39 -6.77
C LEU A 497 24.94 -6.91 -5.40
N THR A 498 25.00 -6.05 -4.40
CA THR A 498 24.52 -6.31 -3.05
C THR A 498 23.13 -5.71 -2.86
N MET A 499 22.22 -6.55 -2.40
CA MET A 499 20.83 -6.22 -2.08
C MET A 499 20.61 -6.34 -0.57
N GLU A 500 19.49 -5.82 -0.05
CA GLU A 500 19.16 -5.95 1.39
C GLU A 500 19.16 -7.42 1.86
N THR A 501 18.72 -8.34 1.03
CA THR A 501 18.56 -9.77 1.36
C THR A 501 19.12 -10.70 0.29
N ALA A 502 20.00 -10.21 -0.57
CA ALA A 502 20.65 -11.01 -1.59
C ALA A 502 22.01 -10.43 -2.01
N LEU A 503 22.85 -11.28 -2.57
CA LEU A 503 24.08 -10.93 -3.28
C LEU A 503 24.09 -11.63 -4.65
N PHE A 504 24.39 -10.88 -5.68
CA PHE A 504 24.75 -11.39 -7.00
C PHE A 504 26.24 -11.19 -7.23
N THR A 505 26.91 -12.25 -7.62
CA THR A 505 28.36 -12.19 -7.89
C THR A 505 28.66 -11.88 -9.35
N LYS A 506 29.86 -11.42 -9.66
CA LYS A 506 30.35 -11.23 -11.03
C LYS A 506 30.23 -12.48 -11.92
N SER A 507 30.36 -13.67 -11.32
CA SER A 507 30.18 -14.95 -12.02
C SER A 507 28.72 -15.32 -12.29
N GLY A 508 27.75 -14.48 -11.88
CA GLY A 508 26.31 -14.73 -12.02
C GLY A 508 25.71 -15.63 -10.94
N LEU A 509 26.48 -15.98 -9.91
CA LEU A 509 25.97 -16.74 -8.78
C LEU A 509 25.15 -15.85 -7.87
N GLU A 510 24.09 -16.41 -7.32
CA GLU A 510 23.13 -15.74 -6.44
C GLU A 510 23.19 -16.34 -5.03
N ILE A 511 23.15 -15.46 -4.04
CA ILE A 511 22.84 -15.81 -2.64
C ILE A 511 21.60 -15.02 -2.27
N SER A 512 20.51 -15.66 -1.88
CA SER A 512 19.26 -14.97 -1.55
C SER A 512 18.52 -15.60 -0.38
N GLY A 513 17.51 -14.90 0.12
CA GLY A 513 16.57 -15.37 1.11
C GLY A 513 17.22 -15.80 2.43
N SER A 514 16.81 -16.98 2.94
CA SER A 514 17.30 -17.49 4.22
C SER A 514 18.80 -17.90 4.19
N ILE A 515 19.30 -18.27 3.03
CA ILE A 515 20.72 -18.57 2.85
C ILE A 515 21.55 -17.29 2.95
N TYR A 516 21.11 -16.21 2.33
CA TYR A 516 21.77 -14.89 2.43
C TYR A 516 21.85 -14.39 3.88
N LYS A 517 20.72 -14.43 4.59
CA LYS A 517 20.69 -14.03 6.02
C LYS A 517 21.69 -14.80 6.85
N LYS A 518 21.89 -16.06 6.53
CA LYS A 518 22.85 -16.91 7.20
C LYS A 518 24.28 -16.61 6.79
N TRP A 519 24.51 -16.39 5.51
CA TRP A 519 25.81 -16.08 4.94
C TRP A 519 26.41 -14.78 5.53
N VAL A 520 25.60 -13.73 5.66
CA VAL A 520 26.04 -12.44 6.26
C VAL A 520 26.55 -12.61 7.70
N ALA A 521 26.03 -13.61 8.43
CA ALA A 521 26.42 -13.89 9.82
C ALA A 521 27.67 -14.80 9.94
N LEU A 522 28.17 -15.32 8.81
CA LEU A 522 29.26 -16.31 8.79
C LEU A 522 30.42 -15.86 7.89
N ASP A 523 31.62 -16.17 8.24
CA ASP A 523 32.81 -15.93 7.41
C ASP A 523 33.14 -17.13 6.52
N LEU A 524 32.24 -17.45 5.57
CA LEU A 524 32.43 -18.58 4.67
C LEU A 524 33.08 -18.24 3.32
N GLY A 525 33.36 -16.94 3.08
CA GLY A 525 33.87 -16.47 1.79
C GLY A 525 32.77 -16.37 0.72
N ASN A 526 33.20 -16.26 -0.54
CA ASN A 526 32.28 -16.14 -1.66
C ASN A 526 31.60 -17.48 -2.02
N PRO A 527 30.40 -17.45 -2.64
CA PRO A 527 29.81 -18.67 -3.18
C PRO A 527 30.62 -19.15 -4.36
N ILE A 528 30.80 -20.45 -4.45
CA ILE A 528 31.50 -21.11 -5.56
C ILE A 528 30.57 -21.94 -6.43
N ASP A 529 29.30 -22.06 -6.04
CA ASP A 529 28.28 -22.77 -6.81
C ASP A 529 26.89 -22.15 -6.57
N SER A 530 25.93 -22.50 -7.44
CA SER A 530 24.53 -22.11 -7.25
C SER A 530 23.86 -22.90 -6.14
N VAL A 531 22.72 -22.40 -5.64
CA VAL A 531 21.87 -23.15 -4.68
C VAL A 531 21.40 -24.43 -5.33
N LYS A 532 21.62 -25.54 -4.64
CA LYS A 532 21.18 -26.89 -5.01
C LYS A 532 20.14 -27.42 -4.03
N ASN A 533 19.36 -28.39 -4.46
CA ASN A 533 18.40 -29.05 -3.59
C ASN A 533 18.41 -30.57 -3.77
N ASN A 534 18.08 -31.25 -2.70
CA ASN A 534 17.75 -32.69 -2.72
C ASN A 534 16.21 -32.80 -2.62
N SER A 535 15.56 -33.09 -3.74
CA SER A 535 14.10 -33.18 -3.81
C SER A 535 13.50 -34.28 -2.89
N ARG A 536 14.28 -35.34 -2.55
CA ARG A 536 13.84 -36.40 -1.64
C ARG A 536 13.80 -35.95 -0.18
N THR A 537 14.78 -35.18 0.25
CA THR A 537 14.89 -34.72 1.65
C THR A 537 14.37 -33.29 1.87
N GLY A 538 14.20 -32.54 0.78
CA GLY A 538 13.78 -31.13 0.81
C GLY A 538 14.84 -30.17 1.36
N ILE A 539 16.10 -30.62 1.39
CA ILE A 539 17.22 -29.76 1.82
C ILE A 539 17.71 -28.91 0.65
N TYR A 540 17.99 -27.64 0.91
CA TYR A 540 18.67 -26.72 0.01
C TYR A 540 20.06 -26.46 0.56
N TRP A 541 21.07 -26.33 -0.31
CA TRP A 541 22.41 -25.97 0.08
C TRP A 541 23.13 -25.15 -0.96
N GLN A 542 24.09 -24.39 -0.52
CA GLN A 542 25.02 -23.66 -1.37
C GLN A 542 26.42 -23.81 -0.82
N GLN A 543 27.38 -23.98 -1.72
CA GLN A 543 28.80 -24.13 -1.39
C GLN A 543 29.53 -22.80 -1.45
N TYR A 544 30.41 -22.58 -0.50
CA TYR A 544 31.26 -21.40 -0.34
C TYR A 544 32.73 -21.84 -0.23
N GLU A 545 33.64 -20.86 -0.29
CA GLU A 545 35.10 -21.10 -0.20
C GLU A 545 35.51 -21.91 1.05
N LYS A 546 34.85 -21.63 2.18
CA LYS A 546 35.21 -22.26 3.48
C LYS A 546 34.15 -23.26 3.99
N GLY A 547 33.14 -23.60 3.23
CA GLY A 547 32.09 -24.53 3.69
C GLY A 547 30.78 -24.44 2.95
N TYR A 548 29.71 -24.78 3.63
CA TYR A 548 28.37 -24.84 3.08
C TYR A 548 27.36 -24.16 4.02
N ILE A 549 26.33 -23.57 3.46
CA ILE A 549 25.08 -23.29 4.16
C ILE A 549 24.04 -24.25 3.62
N LEU A 550 23.31 -24.89 4.51
CA LEU A 550 22.30 -25.87 4.13
C LEU A 550 21.13 -25.88 5.12
N GLY A 551 19.98 -26.29 4.63
CA GLY A 551 18.77 -26.35 5.46
C GLY A 551 17.49 -26.32 4.66
N ASN A 552 16.41 -26.07 5.35
CA ASN A 552 15.10 -25.78 4.76
C ASN A 552 14.23 -24.98 5.73
N ASN A 553 13.06 -24.56 5.28
CA ASN A 553 12.15 -23.72 6.08
C ASN A 553 11.59 -24.42 7.35
N LYS A 554 11.64 -25.78 7.41
CA LYS A 554 11.17 -26.52 8.57
C LYS A 554 12.20 -26.55 9.69
N TYR A 555 13.47 -26.70 9.36
CA TYR A 555 14.55 -26.93 10.32
C TYR A 555 15.50 -25.71 10.48
N GLY A 556 15.38 -24.73 9.59
CA GLY A 556 16.30 -23.59 9.51
C GLY A 556 17.50 -23.86 8.60
N TYR A 557 18.38 -22.88 8.49
CA TYR A 557 19.59 -22.92 7.67
C TYR A 557 20.80 -22.76 8.56
N TYR A 558 21.78 -23.65 8.38
CA TYR A 558 22.97 -23.76 9.24
C TYR A 558 24.22 -23.95 8.40
N GLU A 559 25.36 -23.55 8.98
CA GLU A 559 26.65 -23.83 8.38
C GLU A 559 26.96 -25.33 8.45
N SER A 560 27.75 -25.80 7.50
CA SER A 560 28.35 -27.12 7.50
C SER A 560 29.74 -27.03 6.91
N SER A 561 30.76 -27.13 7.74
CA SER A 561 32.14 -26.89 7.35
C SER A 561 33.14 -27.78 8.13
N GLY A 562 34.35 -27.85 7.64
CA GLY A 562 35.48 -28.48 8.33
C GLY A 562 35.27 -29.96 8.70
N ALA A 563 35.97 -30.38 9.72
CA ALA A 563 35.97 -31.79 10.17
C ALA A 563 34.59 -32.27 10.68
N ILE A 564 33.75 -31.37 11.20
CA ILE A 564 32.37 -31.73 11.58
C ILE A 564 31.59 -32.20 10.37
N ARG A 565 31.72 -31.50 9.22
CA ARG A 565 31.05 -31.89 7.97
C ARG A 565 31.54 -33.25 7.48
N GLU A 566 32.84 -33.51 7.56
CA GLU A 566 33.41 -34.83 7.12
C GLU A 566 32.84 -35.98 7.95
N VAL A 567 32.71 -35.82 9.25
CA VAL A 567 32.05 -36.80 10.11
C VAL A 567 30.59 -36.95 9.76
N TRP A 568 29.85 -35.86 9.52
CA TRP A 568 28.46 -35.92 9.10
C TRP A 568 28.30 -36.60 7.72
N HIS A 569 29.23 -36.33 6.79
CA HIS A 569 29.29 -37.01 5.50
C HIS A 569 29.45 -38.54 5.65
N SER A 570 30.40 -38.96 6.54
CA SER A 570 30.64 -40.36 6.82
C SER A 570 29.40 -41.13 7.35
N PHE A 571 28.46 -40.39 7.94
CA PHE A 571 27.17 -40.91 8.42
C PHE A 571 26.05 -40.80 7.42
N GLY A 572 26.26 -40.32 6.19
CA GLY A 572 25.28 -40.23 5.13
C GLY A 572 24.43 -38.97 5.12
N PHE A 573 25.01 -37.85 5.65
CA PHE A 573 24.37 -36.54 5.69
C PHE A 573 22.98 -36.58 6.34
N GLU A 574 22.03 -35.82 5.83
CA GLU A 574 20.66 -35.70 6.34
C GLU A 574 19.84 -37.00 6.26
N SER A 575 20.23 -37.91 5.36
CA SER A 575 19.61 -39.24 5.23
C SER A 575 20.20 -40.28 6.21
N GLY A 576 21.30 -39.93 6.87
CA GLY A 576 21.99 -40.84 7.78
C GLY A 576 21.46 -40.73 9.22
N LYS A 577 22.15 -41.42 10.12
CA LYS A 577 21.71 -41.56 11.53
C LYS A 577 21.54 -40.29 12.33
N LEU A 578 22.30 -39.22 11.99
CA LEU A 578 22.24 -37.94 12.70
C LEU A 578 21.08 -37.06 12.24
N GLY A 579 20.60 -37.22 11.01
CA GLY A 579 19.58 -36.35 10.42
C GLY A 579 20.13 -34.96 10.07
N PHE A 580 19.25 -33.97 10.04
CA PHE A 580 19.58 -32.59 9.72
C PHE A 580 20.34 -31.90 10.84
N PRO A 581 21.29 -30.99 10.53
CA PRO A 581 21.77 -30.03 11.52
C PRO A 581 20.60 -29.14 11.97
N ILE A 582 20.54 -28.86 13.26
CA ILE A 582 19.53 -28.00 13.90
C ILE A 582 20.18 -26.88 14.73
N GLY A 583 21.42 -26.59 14.48
CA GLY A 583 22.19 -25.52 15.07
C GLY A 583 23.51 -25.30 14.34
N ASP A 584 24.07 -24.12 14.50
CA ASP A 584 25.38 -23.79 13.96
C ASP A 584 26.51 -24.52 14.69
N ILE A 585 27.67 -24.54 14.07
CA ILE A 585 28.94 -24.95 14.71
C ILE A 585 29.23 -23.97 15.82
N LYS A 586 29.52 -24.49 17.01
CA LYS A 586 29.83 -23.72 18.22
C LYS A 586 31.11 -24.21 18.89
N THR A 587 31.82 -23.29 19.53
CA THR A 587 32.99 -23.59 20.32
C THR A 587 32.67 -23.34 21.79
N ASN A 588 32.95 -24.35 22.64
CA ASN A 588 32.95 -24.15 24.07
C ASN A 588 34.27 -23.42 24.45
N THR A 589 34.15 -22.16 24.80
CA THR A 589 35.30 -21.27 25.06
C THR A 589 36.17 -21.71 26.26
N LYS A 590 35.61 -22.54 27.18
CA LYS A 590 36.38 -23.06 28.35
C LYS A 590 37.20 -24.27 28.00
N THR A 591 36.72 -25.13 27.13
CA THR A 591 37.36 -26.42 26.81
C THR A 591 37.99 -26.44 25.44
N GLY A 592 37.67 -25.49 24.57
CA GLY A 592 38.08 -25.43 23.17
C GLY A 592 37.36 -26.45 22.28
N ILE A 593 36.31 -27.11 22.78
CA ILE A 593 35.58 -28.12 22.02
C ILE A 593 34.67 -27.45 21.03
N ILE A 594 34.71 -27.93 19.81
CA ILE A 594 33.81 -27.52 18.70
C ILE A 594 32.73 -28.58 18.57
N TYR A 595 31.49 -28.13 18.44
CA TYR A 595 30.35 -29.05 18.32
C TYR A 595 29.24 -28.48 17.44
N GLN A 596 28.47 -29.39 16.84
CA GLN A 596 27.23 -29.03 16.10
C GLN A 596 26.10 -29.98 16.50
N GLN A 597 24.90 -29.44 16.65
CA GLN A 597 23.71 -30.19 17.00
C GLN A 597 22.99 -30.66 15.73
N TYR A 598 22.55 -31.90 15.74
CA TYR A 598 21.74 -32.55 14.73
C TYR A 598 20.43 -33.06 15.34
N GLN A 599 19.46 -33.46 14.51
CA GLN A 599 18.18 -33.99 14.99
C GLN A 599 18.33 -35.15 15.98
N ASN A 600 19.27 -36.07 15.73
CA ASN A 600 19.44 -37.29 16.54
C ASN A 600 20.71 -37.28 17.36
N GLY A 601 21.33 -36.14 17.61
CA GLY A 601 22.53 -36.05 18.44
C GLY A 601 23.45 -34.90 18.10
N TYR A 602 24.73 -35.10 18.32
CA TYR A 602 25.78 -34.09 18.14
C TYR A 602 27.00 -34.73 17.45
N ILE A 603 27.72 -33.89 16.74
CA ILE A 603 29.15 -34.15 16.47
C ILE A 603 29.93 -33.21 17.38
N VAL A 604 30.92 -33.72 18.07
CA VAL A 604 31.77 -32.99 19.00
C VAL A 604 33.22 -33.30 18.69
N GLY A 605 34.09 -32.30 18.78
CA GLY A 605 35.47 -32.54 18.42
C GLY A 605 36.43 -31.42 18.83
N LYS A 606 37.70 -31.72 18.61
CA LYS A 606 38.84 -30.81 18.74
C LYS A 606 39.89 -31.27 17.77
N ASP A 607 40.60 -30.38 17.10
CA ASP A 607 41.53 -30.73 16.03
C ASP A 607 42.61 -31.76 16.50
N GLU A 608 43.07 -31.63 17.74
CA GLU A 608 44.10 -32.50 18.29
C GLU A 608 43.57 -33.91 18.64
N LEU A 609 42.28 -34.04 18.92
CA LEU A 609 41.63 -35.28 19.40
C LEU A 609 40.75 -35.95 18.36
N GLY A 610 40.39 -35.24 17.30
CA GLY A 610 39.42 -35.66 16.26
C GLY A 610 38.00 -35.29 16.60
N TYR A 611 37.09 -35.65 15.69
CA TYR A 611 35.65 -35.32 15.77
C TYR A 611 34.82 -36.59 15.76
N PHE A 612 33.88 -36.69 16.69
CA PHE A 612 33.11 -37.90 16.92
C PHE A 612 31.62 -37.60 17.16
N GLU A 613 30.76 -38.56 16.85
CA GLU A 613 29.36 -38.47 17.22
C GLU A 613 29.16 -38.52 18.74
N SER A 614 28.12 -37.87 19.20
CA SER A 614 27.63 -37.98 20.57
C SER A 614 26.13 -38.09 20.56
N THR A 615 25.61 -39.31 20.70
CA THR A 615 24.21 -39.61 20.41
C THR A 615 23.54 -40.49 21.46
N GLY A 616 22.25 -40.48 21.55
CA GLY A 616 21.41 -41.38 22.33
C GLY A 616 21.74 -41.52 23.79
N ASN A 617 21.53 -42.71 24.36
CA ASN A 617 21.74 -42.97 25.77
C ASN A 617 23.21 -42.91 26.20
N ILE A 618 24.13 -43.17 25.28
CA ILE A 618 25.57 -42.99 25.56
C ILE A 618 25.88 -41.52 25.87
N ARG A 619 25.34 -40.60 25.10
CA ARG A 619 25.45 -39.14 25.36
C ARG A 619 24.82 -38.77 26.71
N ASN A 620 23.65 -39.33 27.06
CA ASN A 620 22.98 -39.04 28.34
C ASN A 620 23.85 -39.43 29.53
N VAL A 621 24.53 -40.59 29.46
CA VAL A 621 25.47 -41.02 30.49
C VAL A 621 26.68 -40.08 30.53
N TRP A 622 27.26 -39.72 29.39
CA TRP A 622 28.39 -38.76 29.32
C TRP A 622 27.99 -37.39 29.91
N HIS A 623 26.77 -36.92 29.60
CA HIS A 623 26.21 -35.72 30.21
C HIS A 623 26.14 -35.81 31.75
N SER A 624 25.64 -36.95 32.27
CA SER A 624 25.55 -37.17 33.73
C SER A 624 26.90 -37.15 34.44
N PHE A 625 27.99 -37.37 33.72
CA PHE A 625 29.35 -37.29 34.21
C PHE A 625 30.03 -35.92 33.97
N GLY A 626 29.30 -34.90 33.43
CA GLY A 626 29.84 -33.57 33.22
C GLY A 626 30.54 -33.34 31.90
N PHE A 627 30.16 -34.15 30.88
CA PHE A 627 30.76 -34.09 29.55
C PHE A 627 32.29 -34.17 29.56
N GLU A 628 32.97 -33.42 28.72
CA GLU A 628 34.41 -33.38 28.58
C GLU A 628 35.14 -32.93 29.86
N SER A 629 34.50 -32.15 30.69
CA SER A 629 35.06 -31.71 31.98
C SER A 629 34.89 -32.75 33.08
N GLY A 630 34.16 -33.82 32.84
CA GLY A 630 33.89 -34.88 33.80
C GLY A 630 34.94 -36.00 33.77
N LYS A 631 34.70 -37.00 34.57
CA LYS A 631 35.68 -38.08 34.79
C LYS A 631 36.06 -38.91 33.57
N LEU A 632 35.21 -38.98 32.53
CA LEU A 632 35.51 -39.71 31.32
C LEU A 632 36.36 -38.95 30.31
N GLY A 633 36.36 -37.62 30.42
CA GLY A 633 36.99 -36.78 29.42
C GLY A 633 36.26 -36.78 28.10
N PHE A 634 36.97 -36.56 27.04
CA PHE A 634 36.47 -36.36 25.69
C PHE A 634 36.26 -37.70 24.94
N PRO A 635 35.24 -37.85 24.08
CA PRO A 635 35.12 -39.04 23.23
C PRO A 635 36.29 -39.12 22.22
N ILE A 636 36.87 -40.29 22.07
CA ILE A 636 37.96 -40.55 21.13
C ILE A 636 37.62 -41.65 20.12
N SER A 637 36.35 -42.00 20.00
CA SER A 637 35.80 -42.86 18.94
C SER A 637 34.35 -42.56 18.67
N ASN A 638 33.85 -42.91 17.51
CA ASN A 638 32.43 -43.00 17.27
C ASN A 638 31.80 -44.13 18.09
N VAL A 639 30.47 -44.10 18.22
CA VAL A 639 29.72 -45.21 18.83
C VAL A 639 29.87 -46.45 17.96
N LYS A 640 30.28 -47.55 18.60
CA LYS A 640 30.41 -48.89 17.98
C LYS A 640 29.40 -49.86 18.57
N ASN A 641 29.06 -50.87 17.85
CA ASN A 641 28.20 -51.95 18.35
C ASN A 641 28.69 -53.32 17.96
N ASN A 642 28.34 -54.32 18.77
CA ASN A 642 28.44 -55.71 18.43
C ASN A 642 27.05 -56.25 18.14
N SER A 643 26.76 -56.54 16.86
CA SER A 643 25.45 -57.02 16.40
C SER A 643 25.02 -58.34 17.00
N LYS A 644 25.98 -59.20 17.40
CA LYS A 644 25.69 -60.51 18.02
C LYS A 644 25.19 -60.37 19.47
N THR A 645 25.70 -59.44 20.21
CA THR A 645 25.36 -59.24 21.64
C THR A 645 24.40 -58.07 21.85
N GLY A 646 24.29 -57.17 20.86
CA GLY A 646 23.49 -55.96 20.94
C GLY A 646 24.09 -54.91 21.84
N ILE A 647 25.38 -55.05 22.24
CA ILE A 647 26.06 -54.01 23.03
C ILE A 647 26.48 -52.85 22.13
N TYR A 648 26.30 -51.65 22.65
CA TYR A 648 26.86 -50.42 22.08
C TYR A 648 27.91 -49.85 23.04
N TRP A 649 28.95 -49.26 22.48
CA TRP A 649 29.98 -48.59 23.30
C TRP A 649 30.61 -47.42 22.56
N GLN A 650 31.10 -46.47 23.34
CA GLN A 650 31.94 -45.38 22.89
C GLN A 650 33.15 -45.24 23.81
N GLN A 651 34.30 -45.00 23.21
CA GLN A 651 35.53 -44.80 23.94
C GLN A 651 35.74 -43.31 24.22
N TYR A 652 36.16 -43.03 25.42
CA TYR A 652 36.54 -41.70 25.93
C TYR A 652 38.02 -41.75 26.40
N GLU A 653 38.63 -40.60 26.65
CA GLU A 653 40.01 -40.48 27.12
C GLU A 653 40.27 -41.40 28.33
N ASN A 654 39.36 -41.39 29.29
CA ASN A 654 39.53 -42.11 30.57
C ASN A 654 38.62 -43.34 30.72
N GLY A 655 38.16 -43.92 29.64
CA GLY A 655 37.34 -45.14 29.70
C GLY A 655 36.29 -45.29 28.61
N TYR A 656 35.21 -45.96 28.92
CA TYR A 656 34.15 -46.30 27.98
C TYR A 656 32.80 -46.09 28.62
N ILE A 657 31.81 -45.76 27.80
CA ILE A 657 30.39 -45.98 28.13
C ILE A 657 29.95 -47.19 27.30
N VAL A 658 29.31 -48.15 27.94
CA VAL A 658 28.88 -49.43 27.32
C VAL A 658 27.46 -49.79 27.76
N GLY A 659 26.68 -50.42 26.91
CA GLY A 659 25.34 -50.86 27.32
C GLY A 659 24.42 -51.21 26.16
N ASN A 660 23.18 -51.43 26.46
CA ASN A 660 22.09 -51.58 25.46
C ASN A 660 20.76 -51.16 26.07
N GLY A 661 19.71 -51.17 25.26
CA GLY A 661 18.35 -50.75 25.67
C GLY A 661 17.71 -51.60 26.77
N LYS A 662 18.17 -52.86 26.98
CA LYS A 662 17.63 -53.77 27.97
C LYS A 662 18.26 -53.60 29.34
N TYR A 663 19.55 -53.35 29.40
CA TYR A 663 20.37 -53.36 30.64
C TYR A 663 20.84 -51.96 31.03
N GLY A 664 20.53 -50.97 30.23
CA GLY A 664 21.00 -49.59 30.40
C GLY A 664 22.41 -49.37 29.86
N TYR A 665 22.90 -48.13 30.03
CA TYR A 665 24.23 -47.72 29.59
C TYR A 665 25.00 -47.24 30.80
N HIS A 666 26.23 -47.74 30.95
CA HIS A 666 27.04 -47.52 32.12
C HIS A 666 28.52 -47.31 31.75
N GLU A 667 29.20 -46.58 32.59
CA GLU A 667 30.65 -46.44 32.43
C GLU A 667 31.38 -47.81 32.57
N SER A 668 32.47 -47.92 31.92
CA SER A 668 33.40 -49.04 32.05
C SER A 668 34.82 -48.51 31.98
N THR A 669 35.45 -48.38 33.18
CA THR A 669 36.69 -47.65 33.34
C THR A 669 37.70 -48.38 34.25
N GLY A 670 38.93 -48.01 34.13
CA GLY A 670 40.03 -48.45 35.01
C GLY A 670 40.17 -49.94 35.15
N ILE A 671 40.69 -50.39 36.31
CA ILE A 671 40.97 -51.78 36.59
C ILE A 671 39.70 -52.67 36.59
N ILE A 672 38.53 -52.08 37.00
CA ILE A 672 37.23 -52.82 36.91
C ILE A 672 36.95 -53.29 35.49
N ARG A 673 37.22 -52.44 34.49
CA ARG A 673 37.09 -52.80 33.10
C ARG A 673 38.05 -53.92 32.68
N GLU A 674 39.32 -53.84 33.14
CA GLU A 674 40.31 -54.87 32.80
C GLU A 674 39.93 -56.22 33.39
N VAL A 675 39.40 -56.28 34.60
CA VAL A 675 38.87 -57.48 35.21
C VAL A 675 37.64 -57.99 34.41
N TRP A 676 36.70 -57.09 33.99
CA TRP A 676 35.59 -57.48 33.16
C TRP A 676 36.08 -58.01 31.79
N ARG A 677 37.07 -57.41 31.18
CA ARG A 677 37.73 -57.90 29.95
C ARG A 677 38.28 -59.29 30.13
N SER A 678 38.96 -59.59 31.23
CA SER A 678 39.53 -60.92 31.51
C SER A 678 38.48 -62.01 31.67
N PHE A 679 37.24 -61.62 31.96
CA PHE A 679 36.10 -62.51 32.00
C PHE A 679 35.32 -62.62 30.69
N GLY A 680 35.76 -61.98 29.58
CA GLY A 680 35.18 -62.06 28.27
C GLY A 680 34.05 -61.06 28.04
N PHE A 681 34.08 -59.93 28.72
CA PHE A 681 33.09 -58.83 28.58
C PHE A 681 31.64 -59.33 28.75
N GLU A 682 30.71 -58.83 27.93
CA GLU A 682 29.28 -59.15 27.97
C GLU A 682 28.96 -60.63 27.68
N ASN A 683 29.83 -61.32 26.93
CA ASN A 683 29.70 -62.74 26.65
C ASN A 683 30.26 -63.63 27.79
N GLY A 684 30.98 -63.04 28.72
CA GLY A 684 31.63 -63.75 29.79
C GLY A 684 30.71 -64.09 30.98
N LYS A 685 31.32 -64.61 32.03
CA LYS A 685 30.58 -65.10 33.17
C LYS A 685 29.76 -64.07 33.95
N LEU A 686 30.14 -62.77 33.87
CA LEU A 686 29.45 -61.69 34.58
C LEU A 686 28.33 -61.05 33.77
N GLY A 687 28.35 -61.16 32.43
CA GLY A 687 27.37 -60.50 31.54
C GLY A 687 27.57 -58.98 31.47
N PHE A 688 26.49 -58.24 31.16
CA PHE A 688 26.48 -56.78 30.98
C PHE A 688 26.63 -56.06 32.31
N PRO A 689 27.33 -54.90 32.38
CA PRO A 689 27.23 -53.97 33.50
C PRO A 689 25.80 -53.45 33.60
N ILE A 690 25.30 -53.34 34.83
CA ILE A 690 23.96 -52.85 35.17
C ILE A 690 23.99 -51.70 36.20
N SER A 691 25.15 -51.17 36.50
CA SER A 691 25.36 -49.98 37.27
C SER A 691 26.62 -49.23 36.82
N ASN A 692 26.74 -47.96 37.15
CA ASN A 692 27.99 -47.25 37.07
C ASN A 692 28.97 -47.77 38.16
N VAL A 693 30.26 -47.47 38.02
CA VAL A 693 31.26 -47.71 39.06
C VAL A 693 30.92 -46.84 40.29
N GLN A 694 30.91 -47.48 41.45
CA GLN A 694 30.59 -46.82 42.72
C GLN A 694 31.74 -47.06 43.70
N THR A 695 31.94 -46.08 44.58
CA THR A 695 32.95 -46.18 45.63
C THR A 695 32.32 -45.97 47.02
N ASN A 696 32.48 -46.90 47.91
CA ASN A 696 32.13 -46.75 49.30
C ASN A 696 33.17 -45.81 49.96
N SER A 697 32.74 -44.59 50.29
CA SER A 697 33.64 -43.57 50.84
C SER A 697 34.27 -43.91 52.22
N LYS A 698 33.61 -44.80 52.99
CA LYS A 698 34.10 -45.23 54.29
C LYS A 698 35.24 -46.26 54.25
N THR A 699 35.15 -47.15 53.25
CA THR A 699 36.09 -48.27 53.14
C THR A 699 37.02 -48.13 51.95
N GLY A 700 36.78 -47.25 51.03
CA GLY A 700 37.47 -47.09 49.75
C GLY A 700 37.21 -48.26 48.81
N MET A 701 36.22 -49.11 49.10
CA MET A 701 35.83 -50.19 48.16
C MET A 701 35.15 -49.60 46.94
N THR A 702 35.72 -49.85 45.77
CA THR A 702 35.09 -49.51 44.48
C THR A 702 34.49 -50.78 43.86
N TYR A 703 33.30 -50.67 43.34
CA TYR A 703 32.56 -51.80 42.78
C TYR A 703 31.66 -51.41 41.61
N GLN A 704 31.42 -52.37 40.76
CA GLN A 704 30.42 -52.26 39.68
C GLN A 704 29.57 -53.54 39.64
N GLN A 705 28.28 -53.35 39.48
CA GLN A 705 27.31 -54.46 39.36
C GLN A 705 27.17 -54.90 37.89
N TYR A 706 27.15 -56.20 37.70
CA TYR A 706 26.89 -56.89 36.43
C TYR A 706 25.68 -57.82 36.56
N GLN A 707 25.14 -58.33 35.44
CA GLN A 707 23.99 -59.20 35.45
C GLN A 707 24.10 -60.39 36.39
N LYS A 708 25.30 -60.98 36.44
CA LYS A 708 25.53 -62.22 37.21
C LYS A 708 26.47 -62.05 38.41
N GLY A 709 26.72 -60.83 38.81
CA GLY A 709 27.62 -60.58 39.93
C GLY A 709 28.16 -59.17 40.01
N TYR A 710 29.30 -59.02 40.65
CA TYR A 710 30.00 -57.77 40.84
C TYR A 710 31.49 -57.92 40.57
N ILE A 711 32.14 -56.85 40.21
CA ILE A 711 33.58 -56.67 40.39
C ILE A 711 33.73 -55.69 41.53
N VAL A 712 34.56 -56.03 42.53
CA VAL A 712 34.75 -55.27 43.77
C VAL A 712 36.21 -55.25 44.13
N GLY A 713 36.69 -54.17 44.74
CA GLY A 713 38.04 -54.10 45.23
C GLY A 713 38.53 -52.65 45.55
N ASN A 714 39.81 -52.50 45.74
CA ASN A 714 40.49 -51.22 45.75
C ASN A 714 41.97 -51.40 45.35
N ASP A 715 42.71 -50.31 45.16
CA ASP A 715 44.07 -50.33 44.65
C ASP A 715 45.03 -51.10 45.56
N LYS A 716 44.72 -51.12 46.87
CA LYS A 716 45.60 -51.83 47.88
C LYS A 716 45.41 -53.34 47.78
N TYR A 717 44.25 -53.86 47.59
CA TYR A 717 43.93 -55.29 47.68
C TYR A 717 43.64 -55.97 46.35
N GLY A 718 43.57 -55.17 45.28
CA GLY A 718 43.17 -55.62 43.92
C GLY A 718 41.68 -55.67 43.73
N TYR A 719 41.23 -55.98 42.47
CA TYR A 719 39.82 -56.01 42.05
C TYR A 719 39.45 -57.43 41.58
N TYR A 720 38.42 -57.98 42.13
CA TYR A 720 38.01 -59.34 41.88
C TYR A 720 36.49 -59.50 41.71
N GLU A 721 36.08 -60.57 41.07
CA GLU A 721 34.67 -60.92 40.99
C GLU A 721 34.05 -61.16 42.36
N SER A 722 32.79 -60.87 42.53
CA SER A 722 32.00 -61.24 43.68
C SER A 722 30.60 -61.65 43.19
N SER A 723 30.29 -62.93 43.25
CA SER A 723 29.06 -63.45 42.68
C SER A 723 28.49 -64.65 43.42
N GLY A 724 27.24 -64.95 43.20
CA GLY A 724 26.54 -66.16 43.64
C GLY A 724 26.59 -66.39 45.17
N LYS A 725 26.60 -67.63 45.59
CA LYS A 725 26.51 -68.04 47.00
C LYS A 725 27.66 -67.43 47.89
N LEU A 726 28.83 -67.29 47.34
CA LEU A 726 29.97 -66.73 48.12
C LEU A 726 29.72 -65.22 48.39
N ARG A 727 29.19 -64.49 47.43
CA ARG A 727 28.81 -63.07 47.65
C ARG A 727 27.66 -62.97 48.65
N ASP A 728 26.65 -63.85 48.62
CA ASP A 728 25.53 -63.84 49.55
C ASP A 728 25.99 -64.02 51.00
N TYR A 729 27.00 -64.90 51.20
CA TYR A 729 27.59 -65.12 52.51
C TYR A 729 28.43 -63.89 52.95
N TRP A 730 29.25 -63.35 52.05
CA TRP A 730 30.07 -62.16 52.30
C TRP A 730 29.21 -60.96 52.63
N ARG A 731 28.08 -60.77 51.97
CA ARG A 731 27.08 -59.73 52.26
C ARG A 731 26.55 -59.89 53.70
N LYS A 732 26.06 -61.07 54.06
CA LYS A 732 25.58 -61.40 55.41
C LYS A 732 26.65 -61.24 56.47
N SER A 733 27.90 -61.29 56.10
CA SER A 733 29.03 -61.13 56.99
C SER A 733 29.59 -59.70 57.09
N GLY A 734 28.83 -58.71 56.49
CA GLY A 734 29.17 -57.28 56.59
C GLY A 734 30.12 -56.79 55.53
N PHE A 735 30.23 -57.48 54.39
CA PHE A 735 31.11 -57.16 53.30
C PHE A 735 32.55 -56.89 53.71
N GLU A 736 33.23 -55.91 53.13
CA GLU A 736 34.67 -55.57 53.45
C GLU A 736 34.88 -55.05 54.88
N SER A 737 33.84 -54.48 55.46
CA SER A 737 33.89 -54.03 56.87
C SER A 737 33.65 -55.14 57.90
N GLY A 738 33.17 -56.30 57.40
CA GLY A 738 32.82 -57.44 58.26
C GLY A 738 34.00 -58.34 58.58
N LYS A 739 33.72 -59.52 59.11
CA LYS A 739 34.72 -60.47 59.61
C LYS A 739 35.66 -60.97 58.52
N MET A 740 35.34 -60.87 57.25
CA MET A 740 36.12 -61.46 56.15
C MET A 740 37.07 -60.42 55.52
N GLY A 741 36.76 -59.17 55.53
CA GLY A 741 37.48 -58.12 54.80
C GLY A 741 37.30 -58.19 53.30
N PHE A 742 38.21 -57.59 52.55
CA PHE A 742 38.27 -57.57 51.06
C PHE A 742 38.53 -58.93 50.45
N PRO A 743 37.92 -59.29 49.29
CA PRO A 743 38.36 -60.39 48.48
C PRO A 743 39.82 -60.17 47.98
N LEU A 744 40.57 -61.22 47.92
CA LEU A 744 42.01 -61.24 47.52
C LEU A 744 42.25 -62.11 46.27
N GLY A 745 41.21 -62.54 45.60
CA GLY A 745 41.29 -63.33 44.39
C GLY A 745 39.90 -63.60 43.79
N ASN A 746 39.87 -64.01 42.56
CA ASN A 746 38.63 -64.42 41.87
C ASN A 746 38.07 -65.72 42.44
N ILE A 747 36.81 -65.98 42.26
CA ILE A 747 36.17 -67.25 42.62
C ILE A 747 36.79 -68.36 41.82
N LYS A 748 37.17 -69.45 42.50
CA LYS A 748 37.74 -70.68 41.93
C LYS A 748 36.87 -71.86 42.25
N THR A 749 36.98 -72.89 41.41
CA THR A 749 36.29 -74.17 41.58
C THR A 749 37.31 -75.27 41.75
N SER A 750 37.11 -76.10 42.76
CA SER A 750 37.88 -77.32 42.98
C SER A 750 37.01 -78.47 43.48
N GLY A 751 36.79 -79.46 42.62
CA GLY A 751 35.81 -80.53 42.86
C GLY A 751 34.40 -80.00 43.15
N ALA A 752 33.82 -80.40 44.28
CA ALA A 752 32.50 -79.91 44.70
C ALA A 752 32.47 -78.55 45.36
N TYR A 753 33.61 -77.87 45.45
CA TYR A 753 33.72 -76.61 46.16
C TYR A 753 33.91 -75.44 45.16
N ILE A 754 33.19 -74.35 45.39
CA ILE A 754 33.54 -73.03 44.90
C ILE A 754 34.11 -72.24 46.10
N TYR A 755 35.22 -71.50 45.89
CA TYR A 755 35.85 -70.77 46.99
C TYR A 755 36.48 -69.47 46.53
N GLN A 756 36.59 -68.57 47.52
CA GLN A 756 37.21 -67.24 47.29
C GLN A 756 38.05 -66.85 48.47
N LYS A 757 39.27 -66.36 48.24
CA LYS A 757 40.15 -65.86 49.25
C LYS A 757 39.80 -64.45 49.65
N TYR A 758 39.77 -64.20 50.95
CA TYR A 758 39.51 -62.87 51.55
C TYR A 758 40.68 -62.55 52.45
N GLN A 759 40.76 -61.29 52.99
CA GLN A 759 41.83 -60.82 53.84
C GLN A 759 42.07 -61.73 55.08
N LYS A 760 40.96 -62.17 55.70
CA LYS A 760 41.05 -62.91 56.99
C LYS A 760 40.81 -64.42 56.84
N GLY A 761 40.76 -65.00 55.60
CA GLY A 761 40.60 -66.40 55.39
C GLY A 761 40.08 -66.75 53.98
N THR A 762 39.75 -68.02 53.79
CA THR A 762 39.15 -68.48 52.50
C THR A 762 37.77 -69.03 52.74
N LEU A 763 36.76 -68.48 52.06
CA LEU A 763 35.38 -68.97 52.09
C LEU A 763 35.21 -70.06 51.06
N TYR A 764 34.71 -71.16 51.47
CA TYR A 764 34.32 -72.32 50.62
C TYR A 764 32.80 -72.53 50.67
N TYR A 765 32.22 -72.88 49.58
CA TYR A 765 30.86 -73.34 49.46
C TYR A 765 30.80 -74.66 48.72
N ASN A 766 30.27 -75.69 49.39
CA ASN A 766 30.10 -77.01 48.82
C ASN A 766 28.81 -77.04 47.98
N THR A 767 28.92 -77.22 46.69
CA THR A 767 27.80 -77.19 45.73
C THR A 767 26.84 -78.38 45.85
N LYS A 768 27.28 -79.50 46.44
CA LYS A 768 26.50 -80.66 46.66
C LYS A 768 25.71 -80.63 47.99
N THR A 769 26.30 -80.14 49.03
CA THR A 769 25.69 -80.12 50.37
C THR A 769 25.11 -78.72 50.75
N ALA A 770 25.28 -77.72 49.91
CA ALA A 770 24.87 -76.34 50.12
C ALA A 770 25.41 -75.70 51.44
N LYS A 771 26.54 -76.22 51.98
CA LYS A 771 27.16 -75.73 53.21
C LYS A 771 28.34 -74.79 52.94
N TYR A 772 28.52 -73.84 53.83
CA TYR A 772 29.65 -72.95 53.84
C TYR A 772 30.70 -73.38 54.90
N SER A 773 31.96 -73.21 54.56
CA SER A 773 33.04 -73.27 55.52
C SER A 773 34.02 -72.12 55.32
N TRP A 774 34.61 -71.64 56.43
CA TRP A 774 35.42 -70.45 56.46
C TRP A 774 36.75 -70.69 57.15
#